data_e6d571cbe5aeb35f4b4853ae3e338df1
#
_entry.id   e6d571cbe5aeb35f4b4853ae3e338df1
#
_cell.length_a   1.000
_cell.length_b   1.000
_cell.length_c   1.000
_cell.angle_alpha   90.00
_cell.angle_beta   90.00
_cell.angle_gamma   90.00
#
_symmetry.space_group_name_H-M   'P 1'
#
loop_
_entity.id
_entity.type
_entity.pdbx_description
1 polymer ?
#
loop_
_entity_poly.entity_id
_entity_poly.type
_entity_poly.pdbx_seq_one_letter_code
_entity_poly.pdbx_strand_id
1 'polypeptide(L)'
;MDVLRNTPVDRYQLDNASRRIEDLYRKKGYYLAQVTVDEKELEDSGIVLFKIREGERVKVTDIRFEGNLSFLPRELRSAIKTKEWFPIFEKGPLDDQILQEDVASLVGFYRDRGYLDVRVDKAIRPSPNGREAIVTFVVDEGPVYTYRNLLVWYRGDDRQYPSEEEARRECKPGEVVLRLGRDDFAVYRYGEFTPEQITGLMLMKPGDVYSIDKLERSLTSLTEAFAKLGYTVRRSGRDATPGDGMLVTRELRDATDPKVDLLLIISQGRKFKVGEVTVQGNELTQQKVIQRHMRDVKPDRPLDQSAIDFAAKKLRALNLFERQTSPQDLGVKIRVQDPDPVEPDHRDVLVQVEETNTGSLTFGAAVSSDAGLVGRIALNQRNFDVADTPDTFGEFAQGRAFRGAGQTFQMEALPGTDVQTYSISLADPYFLETDYSAGATGFYRKRDYDEYDEERYGTKFNFGRRLGDRWSGSIPIRLESINLSNIEPDMPVDVFEVQDPHTLTSVGLSLTRSSLDDELRPSKGTKIEVGIDQVGALGGDFNYNVLRAEHQVFLKLNEDFLGRKTILSFNTRASYVPQGQDDVPVYERFYMGGQNFRGFNYRAVSPVGIRNDTGTPGDDPVGGSWLFFWGAQINQPILEEAVSLVGFVDTGTVEEEFGFEAYRVSVGFGIRLYIPQLSAAPLAFDFGFPVLREETDRERVFSFSVDLPFR
;
A
#
# COMPACT_ATOMS: atom_id res chain seq x y z
N MET A 1 32.11 16.91 15.31
CA MET A 1 33.42 16.82 16.01
C MET A 1 33.52 17.98 16.96
N ASP A 2 33.72 17.70 18.24
CA ASP A 2 33.79 18.75 19.27
C ASP A 2 35.22 19.26 19.47
N VAL A 3 36.13 18.96 18.53
CA VAL A 3 37.50 19.47 18.52
C VAL A 3 37.52 20.77 17.71
N LEU A 4 37.55 21.90 18.39
CA LEU A 4 37.56 23.23 17.79
C LEU A 4 38.97 23.66 17.43
N ARG A 5 39.14 24.38 16.31
CA ARG A 5 40.43 24.98 15.94
C ARG A 5 40.88 25.99 17.00
N ASN A 6 42.19 25.97 17.33
CA ASN A 6 42.84 26.90 18.27
C ASN A 6 42.37 26.77 19.72
N THR A 7 41.88 25.62 20.16
CA THR A 7 41.64 25.32 21.58
C THR A 7 42.71 24.39 22.13
N PRO A 8 43.00 24.41 23.44
CA PRO A 8 43.88 23.43 24.07
C PRO A 8 43.39 22.01 23.80
N VAL A 9 44.33 21.12 23.43
CA VAL A 9 43.99 19.73 23.12
C VAL A 9 43.75 18.96 24.40
N ASP A 10 42.54 18.46 24.58
CA ASP A 10 42.16 17.55 25.67
C ASP A 10 42.23 16.11 25.19
N ARG A 11 43.07 15.27 25.79
CA ARG A 11 43.21 13.83 25.46
C ARG A 11 41.88 13.09 25.54
N TYR A 12 41.00 13.43 26.50
CA TYR A 12 39.70 12.85 26.62
C TYR A 12 38.78 13.15 25.42
N GLN A 13 38.88 14.37 24.89
CA GLN A 13 38.12 14.74 23.67
C GLN A 13 38.68 14.00 22.43
N LEU A 14 39.98 13.79 22.33
CA LEU A 14 40.57 13.02 21.24
C LEU A 14 40.18 11.55 21.28
N ASP A 15 40.18 10.93 22.45
CA ASP A 15 39.71 9.55 22.63
C ASP A 15 38.22 9.38 22.27
N ASN A 16 37.41 10.33 22.70
CA ASN A 16 35.99 10.35 22.34
C ASN A 16 35.77 10.54 20.83
N ALA A 17 36.56 11.40 20.20
CA ALA A 17 36.50 11.60 18.75
C ALA A 17 36.94 10.31 18.00
N SER A 18 37.99 9.64 18.43
CA SER A 18 38.46 8.36 17.89
C SER A 18 37.34 7.30 17.99
N ARG A 19 36.72 7.13 19.17
CA ARG A 19 35.62 6.19 19.37
C ARG A 19 34.41 6.52 18.48
N ARG A 20 34.04 7.79 18.34
CA ARG A 20 32.93 8.21 17.44
C ARG A 20 33.24 7.88 15.98
N ILE A 21 34.49 8.03 15.54
CA ILE A 21 34.90 7.64 14.18
C ILE A 21 34.86 6.12 14.05
N GLU A 22 35.38 5.35 15.02
CA GLU A 22 35.26 3.89 15.03
C GLU A 22 33.79 3.43 14.93
N ASP A 23 32.86 4.05 15.70
CA ASP A 23 31.45 3.74 15.65
C ASP A 23 30.83 4.05 14.27
N LEU A 24 31.26 5.12 13.59
CA LEU A 24 30.86 5.39 12.22
C LEU A 24 31.31 4.31 11.23
N TYR A 25 32.55 3.81 11.42
CA TYR A 25 33.06 2.72 10.59
C TYR A 25 32.35 1.40 10.90
N ARG A 26 32.08 1.10 12.18
CA ARG A 26 31.28 -0.07 12.58
C ARG A 26 29.89 -0.07 11.98
N LYS A 27 29.20 1.08 11.98
CA LYS A 27 27.90 1.25 11.30
C LYS A 27 27.96 1.00 9.80
N LYS A 28 29.13 1.16 9.18
CA LYS A 28 29.35 0.85 7.76
C LYS A 28 29.82 -0.59 7.50
N GLY A 29 29.85 -1.43 8.55
CA GLY A 29 30.23 -2.85 8.46
C GLY A 29 31.74 -3.11 8.67
N TYR A 30 32.53 -2.10 9.01
CA TYR A 30 33.96 -2.24 9.36
C TYR A 30 34.08 -2.45 10.87
N TYR A 31 33.69 -3.60 11.34
CA TYR A 31 33.61 -3.90 12.78
C TYR A 31 34.98 -3.85 13.50
N LEU A 32 36.07 -4.13 12.80
CA LEU A 32 37.44 -4.15 13.30
C LEU A 32 38.20 -2.84 13.02
N ALA A 33 37.50 -1.79 12.62
CA ALA A 33 38.13 -0.49 12.39
C ALA A 33 38.81 0.02 13.68
N GLN A 34 40.03 0.51 13.54
CA GLN A 34 40.82 1.11 14.61
C GLN A 34 41.19 2.53 14.22
N VAL A 35 41.00 3.45 15.14
CA VAL A 35 41.30 4.87 14.96
C VAL A 35 42.29 5.27 16.05
N THR A 36 43.49 5.69 15.64
CA THR A 36 44.55 6.16 16.56
C THR A 36 44.91 7.59 16.22
N VAL A 37 45.23 8.39 17.23
CA VAL A 37 45.76 9.74 17.03
C VAL A 37 47.27 9.62 16.83
N ASP A 38 47.83 10.35 15.86
CA ASP A 38 49.29 10.47 15.68
C ASP A 38 49.84 11.45 16.72
N GLU A 39 50.31 10.92 17.84
CA GLU A 39 50.87 11.73 18.94
C GLU A 39 52.10 12.53 18.52
N LYS A 40 52.90 11.98 17.61
CA LYS A 40 54.11 12.63 17.13
C LYS A 40 53.81 13.88 16.29
N GLU A 41 52.85 13.76 15.38
CA GLU A 41 52.40 14.90 14.57
C GLU A 41 51.72 15.97 15.44
N LEU A 42 50.99 15.53 16.45
CA LEU A 42 50.36 16.44 17.41
C LEU A 42 51.36 17.24 18.23
N GLU A 43 52.46 16.60 18.68
CA GLU A 43 53.54 17.25 19.44
C GLU A 43 54.43 18.15 18.56
N ASP A 44 54.71 17.73 17.33
CA ASP A 44 55.64 18.43 16.42
C ASP A 44 54.97 19.63 15.72
N SER A 45 53.70 19.48 15.30
CA SER A 45 53.00 20.48 14.46
C SER A 45 51.74 21.06 15.08
N GLY A 46 51.27 20.50 16.20
CA GLY A 46 49.98 20.87 16.78
C GLY A 46 48.73 20.44 15.95
N ILE A 47 48.96 19.57 14.95
CA ILE A 47 47.88 19.06 14.09
C ILE A 47 47.37 17.74 14.65
N VAL A 48 46.03 17.64 14.84
CA VAL A 48 45.40 16.39 15.21
C VAL A 48 45.19 15.54 13.97
N LEU A 49 45.98 14.49 13.82
CA LEU A 49 45.90 13.54 12.70
C LEU A 49 45.33 12.20 13.22
N PHE A 50 44.18 11.82 12.70
CA PHE A 50 43.58 10.50 12.97
C PHE A 50 44.07 9.49 11.93
N LYS A 51 44.79 8.47 12.34
CA LYS A 51 45.16 7.32 11.52
C LYS A 51 44.08 6.27 11.63
N ILE A 52 43.45 5.96 10.50
CA ILE A 52 42.36 5.01 10.43
C ILE A 52 42.80 3.74 9.75
N ARG A 53 42.66 2.61 10.44
CA ARG A 53 42.82 1.27 9.89
C ARG A 53 41.45 0.65 9.77
N GLU A 54 40.86 0.72 8.57
CA GLU A 54 39.48 0.32 8.33
C GLU A 54 39.27 -1.19 8.58
N GLY A 55 40.22 -2.02 8.19
CA GLY A 55 40.04 -3.46 8.13
C GLY A 55 39.14 -3.85 6.96
N GLU A 56 38.69 -5.09 6.95
CA GLU A 56 37.70 -5.56 5.98
C GLU A 56 36.28 -5.52 6.56
N ARG A 57 35.28 -5.45 5.68
CA ARG A 57 33.87 -5.58 6.10
C ARG A 57 33.63 -6.99 6.62
N VAL A 58 33.14 -7.10 7.84
CA VAL A 58 32.80 -8.39 8.46
C VAL A 58 31.43 -8.83 7.93
N LYS A 59 31.35 -10.06 7.45
CA LYS A 59 30.15 -10.68 6.90
C LYS A 59 29.55 -11.62 7.94
N VAL A 60 28.23 -11.57 8.13
CA VAL A 60 27.52 -12.54 8.97
C VAL A 60 27.31 -13.82 8.18
N THR A 61 27.99 -14.90 8.58
CA THR A 61 27.92 -16.21 7.90
C THR A 61 26.90 -17.15 8.48
N ASP A 62 26.54 -16.97 9.76
CA ASP A 62 25.57 -17.83 10.45
C ASP A 62 24.87 -17.04 11.57
N ILE A 63 23.59 -17.29 11.75
CA ILE A 63 22.79 -16.72 12.83
C ILE A 63 22.22 -17.86 13.67
N ARG A 64 22.59 -17.90 14.94
CA ARG A 64 22.18 -18.93 15.90
C ARG A 64 21.30 -18.37 17.00
N PHE A 65 20.48 -19.23 17.55
CA PHE A 65 19.65 -18.94 18.71
C PHE A 65 19.96 -20.01 19.77
N GLU A 66 20.20 -19.58 20.99
CA GLU A 66 20.44 -20.45 22.14
C GLU A 66 19.45 -20.10 23.24
N GLY A 67 18.89 -21.13 23.93
CA GLY A 67 17.91 -20.93 24.98
C GLY A 67 16.45 -20.74 24.52
N ASN A 68 16.20 -20.77 23.22
CA ASN A 68 14.86 -20.69 22.63
C ASN A 68 14.14 -22.03 22.69
N LEU A 69 13.50 -22.33 23.82
CA LEU A 69 12.83 -23.62 24.07
C LEU A 69 11.45 -23.69 23.43
N SER A 70 10.75 -22.55 23.33
CA SER A 70 9.34 -22.46 22.93
C SER A 70 9.13 -22.18 21.44
N PHE A 71 10.12 -21.58 20.75
CA PHE A 71 10.00 -21.18 19.35
C PHE A 71 11.15 -21.74 18.52
N LEU A 72 10.81 -22.11 17.28
CA LEU A 72 11.81 -22.60 16.35
C LEU A 72 12.73 -21.45 15.87
N PRO A 73 14.00 -21.72 15.56
CA PRO A 73 14.92 -20.71 15.01
C PRO A 73 14.37 -19.97 13.79
N ARG A 74 13.61 -20.66 12.93
CA ARG A 74 12.97 -20.04 11.75
C ARG A 74 11.95 -18.95 12.11
N GLU A 75 11.24 -19.10 13.24
CA GLU A 75 10.25 -18.13 13.71
C GLU A 75 10.95 -16.90 14.29
N LEU A 76 12.03 -17.10 15.04
CA LEU A 76 12.84 -16.03 15.58
C LEU A 76 13.58 -15.25 14.48
N ARG A 77 14.03 -15.93 13.42
CA ARG A 77 14.60 -15.30 12.23
C ARG A 77 13.62 -14.34 11.55
N SER A 78 12.30 -14.58 11.65
CA SER A 78 11.28 -13.68 11.12
C SER A 78 11.15 -12.35 11.88
N ALA A 79 11.67 -12.31 13.11
CA ALA A 79 11.61 -11.12 13.98
C ALA A 79 12.88 -10.24 13.88
N ILE A 80 13.91 -10.65 13.16
CA ILE A 80 15.19 -9.95 13.05
C ILE A 80 15.45 -9.40 11.64
N LYS A 81 16.20 -8.30 11.56
CA LYS A 81 16.63 -7.65 10.33
C LYS A 81 17.98 -8.14 9.83
N THR A 82 18.86 -8.59 10.73
CA THR A 82 20.19 -9.13 10.38
C THR A 82 20.03 -10.35 9.49
N LYS A 83 20.80 -10.41 8.41
CA LYS A 83 20.78 -11.47 7.40
C LYS A 83 22.13 -12.14 7.28
N GLU A 84 22.10 -13.45 6.94
CA GLU A 84 23.30 -14.17 6.55
C GLU A 84 23.79 -13.67 5.19
N TRP A 85 25.11 -13.63 5.02
CA TRP A 85 25.73 -13.21 3.76
C TRP A 85 25.52 -14.25 2.66
N PHE A 86 25.13 -13.75 1.48
CA PHE A 86 24.97 -14.60 0.31
C PHE A 86 25.78 -14.06 -0.87
N PRO A 87 26.54 -14.91 -1.63
CA PRO A 87 27.55 -14.48 -2.61
C PRO A 87 27.10 -13.54 -3.71
N ILE A 88 25.81 -13.59 -4.09
CA ILE A 88 25.28 -12.84 -5.24
C ILE A 88 24.82 -11.42 -4.85
N PHE A 89 24.61 -11.10 -3.53
CA PHE A 89 23.86 -9.91 -3.13
C PHE A 89 24.59 -8.94 -2.22
N GLU A 90 25.85 -9.16 -1.90
CA GLU A 90 26.68 -8.31 -0.99
C GLU A 90 25.95 -7.86 0.31
N LYS A 91 24.88 -8.56 0.71
CA LYS A 91 24.07 -8.26 1.90
C LYS A 91 24.51 -9.15 3.05
N GLY A 92 24.47 -8.58 4.26
CA GLY A 92 24.85 -9.23 5.50
C GLY A 92 26.14 -8.68 6.12
N PRO A 93 26.42 -7.34 6.02
CA PRO A 93 27.47 -6.78 6.84
C PRO A 93 27.06 -6.86 8.31
N LEU A 94 28.02 -7.08 9.18
CA LEU A 94 27.81 -7.01 10.62
C LEU A 94 27.61 -5.56 11.02
N ASP A 95 26.38 -5.22 11.48
CA ASP A 95 26.00 -3.89 11.95
C ASP A 95 25.50 -3.99 13.39
N ASP A 96 26.21 -3.34 14.31
CA ASP A 96 25.87 -3.41 15.73
C ASP A 96 24.56 -2.69 16.07
N GLN A 97 24.20 -1.65 15.32
CA GLN A 97 22.93 -0.95 15.51
C GLN A 97 21.75 -1.85 15.09
N ILE A 98 21.86 -2.52 13.94
CA ILE A 98 20.84 -3.49 13.49
C ILE A 98 20.72 -4.64 14.48
N LEU A 99 21.85 -5.15 15.00
CA LEU A 99 21.82 -6.19 16.02
C LEU A 99 21.17 -5.75 17.34
N GLN A 100 21.28 -4.46 17.72
CA GLN A 100 20.56 -3.94 18.89
C GLN A 100 19.07 -3.84 18.62
N GLU A 101 18.69 -3.40 17.41
CA GLU A 101 17.28 -3.40 16.99
C GLU A 101 16.70 -4.82 16.94
N ASP A 102 17.48 -5.80 16.50
CA ASP A 102 17.09 -7.21 16.48
C ASP A 102 16.87 -7.78 17.89
N VAL A 103 17.74 -7.44 18.85
CA VAL A 103 17.51 -7.80 20.26
C VAL A 103 16.20 -7.23 20.77
N ALA A 104 15.93 -5.94 20.51
CA ALA A 104 14.67 -5.30 20.89
C ALA A 104 13.46 -5.94 20.19
N SER A 105 13.61 -6.33 18.91
CA SER A 105 12.57 -7.01 18.15
C SER A 105 12.26 -8.40 18.70
N LEU A 106 13.29 -9.16 19.05
CA LEU A 106 13.13 -10.47 19.69
C LEU A 106 12.43 -10.35 21.06
N VAL A 107 12.83 -9.37 21.88
CA VAL A 107 12.14 -9.09 23.14
C VAL A 107 10.66 -8.78 22.88
N GLY A 108 10.36 -7.95 21.89
CA GLY A 108 8.98 -7.65 21.47
C GLY A 108 8.22 -8.90 21.02
N PHE A 109 8.85 -9.75 20.20
CA PHE A 109 8.27 -11.01 19.72
C PHE A 109 7.85 -11.94 20.87
N TYR A 110 8.72 -12.12 21.86
CA TYR A 110 8.44 -12.94 23.03
C TYR A 110 7.37 -12.32 23.94
N ARG A 111 7.47 -11.01 24.22
CA ARG A 111 6.50 -10.30 25.05
C ARG A 111 5.09 -10.30 24.48
N ASP A 112 4.98 -10.27 23.15
CA ASP A 112 3.67 -10.37 22.47
C ASP A 112 3.05 -11.78 22.63
N ARG A 113 3.86 -12.77 23.03
CA ARG A 113 3.44 -14.16 23.28
C ARG A 113 3.44 -14.54 24.75
N GLY A 114 3.42 -13.54 25.65
CA GLY A 114 3.27 -13.72 27.08
C GLY A 114 4.57 -13.86 27.88
N TYR A 115 5.72 -13.83 27.26
CA TYR A 115 7.01 -13.95 27.96
C TYR A 115 7.51 -12.58 28.43
N LEU A 116 6.91 -12.05 29.50
CA LEU A 116 7.17 -10.67 29.92
C LEU A 116 8.55 -10.47 30.55
N ASP A 117 9.13 -11.51 31.11
CA ASP A 117 10.45 -11.49 31.76
C ASP A 117 11.59 -11.90 30.83
N VAL A 118 11.29 -12.08 29.53
CA VAL A 118 12.29 -12.47 28.54
C VAL A 118 13.49 -11.55 28.55
N ARG A 119 14.67 -12.16 28.49
CA ARG A 119 15.94 -11.47 28.30
C ARG A 119 16.59 -12.01 27.06
N VAL A 120 17.05 -11.11 26.19
CA VAL A 120 17.75 -11.47 24.97
C VAL A 120 19.06 -10.71 24.95
N ASP A 121 20.15 -11.42 24.75
CA ASP A 121 21.47 -10.85 24.55
C ASP A 121 22.07 -11.37 23.24
N LYS A 122 23.16 -10.75 22.79
CA LYS A 122 23.85 -11.11 21.56
C LYS A 122 25.32 -11.44 21.83
N ALA A 123 25.82 -12.49 21.21
CA ALA A 123 27.24 -12.85 21.20
C ALA A 123 27.73 -12.89 19.75
N ILE A 124 28.85 -12.22 19.49
CA ILE A 124 29.48 -12.16 18.17
C ILE A 124 30.79 -12.90 18.25
N ARG A 125 30.97 -13.94 17.42
CA ARG A 125 32.21 -14.70 17.29
C ARG A 125 32.81 -14.41 15.91
N PRO A 126 33.83 -13.55 15.83
CA PRO A 126 34.55 -13.33 14.57
C PRO A 126 35.39 -14.56 14.23
N SER A 127 35.55 -14.82 12.93
CA SER A 127 36.44 -15.83 12.41
C SER A 127 37.94 -15.39 12.60
N PRO A 128 38.89 -16.33 12.58
CA PRO A 128 40.30 -16.01 12.73
C PRO A 128 40.87 -15.04 11.66
N ASN A 129 40.24 -15.01 10.50
CA ASN A 129 40.63 -14.10 9.41
C ASN A 129 40.03 -12.70 9.52
N GLY A 130 39.13 -12.46 10.49
CA GLY A 130 38.44 -11.19 10.72
C GLY A 130 37.44 -10.75 9.65
N ARG A 131 37.11 -11.61 8.67
CA ARG A 131 36.21 -11.30 7.53
C ARG A 131 34.80 -11.80 7.74
N GLU A 132 34.61 -12.71 8.66
CA GLU A 132 33.35 -13.42 8.90
C GLU A 132 33.02 -13.41 10.39
N ALA A 133 31.75 -13.45 10.71
CA ALA A 133 31.28 -13.58 12.08
C ALA A 133 30.04 -14.46 12.16
N ILE A 134 29.95 -15.20 13.26
CA ILE A 134 28.72 -15.90 13.68
C ILE A 134 28.07 -15.02 14.73
N VAL A 135 26.79 -14.73 14.56
CA VAL A 135 25.95 -14.01 15.53
C VAL A 135 25.10 -15.02 16.26
N THR A 136 25.17 -15.04 17.58
CA THR A 136 24.33 -15.89 18.43
C THR A 136 23.46 -15.00 19.31
N PHE A 137 22.14 -15.15 19.20
CA PHE A 137 21.19 -14.56 20.14
C PHE A 137 20.94 -15.55 21.28
N VAL A 138 21.23 -15.11 22.49
CA VAL A 138 21.03 -15.91 23.72
C VAL A 138 19.74 -15.44 24.36
N VAL A 139 18.78 -16.35 24.52
CA VAL A 139 17.44 -16.06 25.02
C VAL A 139 17.24 -16.76 26.37
N ASP A 140 16.75 -16.00 27.34
CA ASP A 140 16.18 -16.53 28.61
C ASP A 140 14.69 -16.17 28.57
N GLU A 141 13.85 -17.16 28.24
CA GLU A 141 12.43 -16.93 27.94
C GLU A 141 11.61 -16.52 29.17
N GLY A 142 11.91 -17.06 30.33
CA GLY A 142 11.08 -16.91 31.52
C GLY A 142 9.72 -17.63 31.41
N PRO A 143 8.77 -17.39 32.33
CA PRO A 143 7.45 -17.98 32.31
C PRO A 143 6.50 -17.28 31.35
N VAL A 144 5.46 -18.02 30.90
CA VAL A 144 4.35 -17.46 30.11
C VAL A 144 3.32 -16.83 31.03
N TYR A 145 3.08 -15.55 30.87
CA TYR A 145 2.07 -14.83 31.66
C TYR A 145 0.70 -14.91 30.99
N THR A 146 -0.33 -15.09 31.81
CA THR A 146 -1.74 -15.02 31.39
C THR A 146 -2.40 -13.79 31.97
N TYR A 147 -3.29 -13.18 31.17
CA TYR A 147 -4.10 -12.04 31.59
C TYR A 147 -5.17 -12.51 32.59
N ARG A 148 -5.29 -11.82 33.73
CA ARG A 148 -6.26 -12.17 34.77
C ARG A 148 -7.43 -11.20 34.85
N ASN A 149 -7.17 -9.91 35.10
CA ASN A 149 -8.22 -8.92 35.29
C ASN A 149 -7.82 -7.53 34.77
N LEU A 150 -8.83 -6.69 34.48
CA LEU A 150 -8.68 -5.25 34.28
C LEU A 150 -9.20 -4.49 35.48
N LEU A 151 -8.35 -3.67 36.07
CA LEU A 151 -8.68 -2.72 37.10
C LEU A 151 -8.72 -1.33 36.46
N VAL A 152 -9.87 -0.66 36.49
CA VAL A 152 -10.04 0.67 35.91
C VAL A 152 -10.11 1.69 37.03
N TRP A 153 -9.22 2.66 36.98
CA TRP A 153 -9.19 3.76 37.92
C TRP A 153 -9.26 5.09 37.19
N TYR A 154 -10.35 5.83 37.43
CA TYR A 154 -10.45 7.22 36.98
C TYR A 154 -9.78 8.13 38.00
N ARG A 155 -8.77 8.87 37.57
CA ARG A 155 -8.12 9.91 38.35
C ARG A 155 -9.01 11.16 38.32
N GLY A 156 -9.76 11.38 39.36
CA GLY A 156 -10.61 12.57 39.58
C GLY A 156 -10.06 13.42 40.71
N ASP A 157 -10.90 14.28 41.29
CA ASP A 157 -10.57 15.00 42.50
C ASP A 157 -10.24 13.98 43.58
N ASP A 158 -8.92 13.80 43.86
CA ASP A 158 -8.40 12.86 44.87
C ASP A 158 -8.74 13.33 46.27
N ARG A 159 -10.04 13.47 46.56
CA ARG A 159 -10.51 13.76 47.91
C ARG A 159 -10.35 12.48 48.74
N GLN A 160 -9.35 12.48 49.63
CA GLN A 160 -9.13 11.39 50.58
C GLN A 160 -9.81 11.70 51.90
N TYR A 161 -10.45 10.69 52.44
CA TYR A 161 -11.17 10.80 53.69
C TYR A 161 -10.63 9.78 54.69
N PRO A 162 -10.48 10.17 55.98
CA PRO A 162 -9.96 9.27 57.01
C PRO A 162 -11.02 8.22 57.48
N SER A 163 -12.29 8.38 57.05
CA SER A 163 -13.35 7.44 57.36
C SER A 163 -14.35 7.26 56.24
N GLU A 164 -14.97 6.08 56.15
CA GLU A 164 -16.02 5.77 55.20
C GLU A 164 -17.24 6.66 55.36
N GLU A 165 -17.58 7.02 56.60
CA GLU A 165 -18.73 7.87 56.90
C GLU A 165 -18.54 9.28 56.37
N GLU A 166 -17.36 9.88 56.49
CA GLU A 166 -17.04 11.19 55.92
C GLU A 166 -17.04 11.12 54.36
N ALA A 167 -16.43 10.10 53.79
CA ALA A 167 -16.45 9.90 52.36
C ALA A 167 -17.90 9.76 51.81
N ARG A 168 -18.77 9.05 52.53
CA ARG A 168 -20.18 8.89 52.14
C ARG A 168 -21.00 10.19 52.28
N ARG A 169 -20.70 11.04 53.23
CA ARG A 169 -21.36 12.33 53.39
C ARG A 169 -21.05 13.31 52.27
N GLU A 170 -19.84 13.25 51.77
CA GLU A 170 -19.35 14.12 50.68
C GLU A 170 -19.62 13.53 49.27
N CYS A 171 -20.10 12.28 49.23
CA CYS A 171 -20.39 11.57 47.98
C CYS A 171 -21.63 12.15 47.31
N LYS A 172 -21.48 12.59 46.04
CA LYS A 172 -22.57 13.14 45.25
C LYS A 172 -23.23 12.04 44.38
N PRO A 173 -24.43 12.29 43.83
CA PRO A 173 -25.04 11.35 42.90
C PRO A 173 -24.11 11.04 41.73
N GLY A 174 -23.85 9.72 41.49
CA GLY A 174 -22.93 9.26 40.48
C GLY A 174 -21.47 9.09 40.93
N GLU A 175 -21.19 9.37 42.21
CA GLU A 175 -19.90 9.07 42.83
C GLU A 175 -19.99 7.80 43.68
N VAL A 176 -18.86 7.11 43.87
CA VAL A 176 -18.73 5.88 44.67
C VAL A 176 -17.61 6.05 45.68
N VAL A 177 -17.82 5.56 46.90
CA VAL A 177 -16.78 5.52 47.91
C VAL A 177 -15.92 4.27 47.70
N LEU A 178 -14.63 4.48 47.51
CA LEU A 178 -13.62 3.41 47.42
C LEU A 178 -12.73 3.39 48.65
N ARG A 179 -12.45 2.18 49.17
CA ARG A 179 -11.48 1.95 50.21
C ARG A 179 -10.09 1.77 49.63
N LEU A 180 -9.19 2.69 49.89
CA LEU A 180 -7.81 2.66 49.36
C LEU A 180 -6.84 1.95 50.31
N GLY A 181 -7.16 1.90 51.62
CA GLY A 181 -6.36 1.31 52.66
C GLY A 181 -7.20 0.94 53.89
N ARG A 182 -6.54 0.69 55.02
CA ARG A 182 -7.23 0.28 56.26
C ARG A 182 -8.13 1.38 56.80
N ASP A 183 -7.66 2.64 56.66
CA ASP A 183 -8.34 3.84 57.16
C ASP A 183 -8.32 5.01 56.12
N ASP A 184 -8.14 4.67 54.83
CA ASP A 184 -8.15 5.61 53.73
C ASP A 184 -9.31 5.33 52.76
N PHE A 185 -10.16 6.33 52.59
CA PHE A 185 -11.31 6.27 51.67
C PHE A 185 -11.23 7.42 50.69
N ALA A 186 -11.64 7.18 49.44
CA ALA A 186 -11.75 8.20 48.43
C ALA A 186 -13.15 8.21 47.81
N VAL A 187 -13.64 9.42 47.51
CA VAL A 187 -14.85 9.58 46.73
C VAL A 187 -14.48 9.59 45.25
N TYR A 188 -15.07 8.68 44.52
CA TYR A 188 -14.71 8.35 43.16
C TYR A 188 -15.88 8.54 42.21
N ARG A 189 -15.64 9.14 41.07
CA ARG A 189 -16.65 9.27 40.03
C ARG A 189 -16.20 8.50 38.80
N TYR A 190 -17.08 7.60 38.30
CA TYR A 190 -16.85 7.00 36.99
C TYR A 190 -16.86 8.08 35.92
N GLY A 191 -15.95 7.95 34.98
CA GLY A 191 -15.93 8.82 33.81
C GLY A 191 -17.01 8.47 32.81
N GLU A 192 -16.78 8.86 31.56
CA GLU A 192 -17.73 8.67 30.46
C GLU A 192 -18.06 7.18 30.19
N PHE A 193 -17.08 6.29 30.38
CA PHE A 193 -17.26 4.85 30.20
C PHE A 193 -17.19 4.11 31.52
N THR A 194 -18.07 3.13 31.71
CA THR A 194 -18.02 2.25 32.86
C THR A 194 -16.88 1.22 32.72
N PRO A 195 -16.39 0.60 33.80
CA PRO A 195 -15.38 -0.47 33.73
C PRO A 195 -15.80 -1.63 32.83
N GLU A 196 -17.10 -1.98 32.80
CA GLU A 196 -17.65 -3.04 31.96
C GLU A 196 -17.57 -2.67 30.48
N GLN A 197 -17.87 -1.42 30.12
CA GLN A 197 -17.76 -0.91 28.74
C GLN A 197 -16.28 -0.93 28.28
N ILE A 198 -15.37 -0.48 29.17
CA ILE A 198 -13.93 -0.52 28.88
C ILE A 198 -13.44 -1.97 28.72
N THR A 199 -13.87 -2.87 29.60
CA THR A 199 -13.54 -4.30 29.51
C THR A 199 -14.07 -4.91 28.19
N GLY A 200 -15.22 -4.46 27.73
CA GLY A 200 -15.79 -4.85 26.43
C GLY A 200 -14.96 -4.44 25.21
N LEU A 201 -14.13 -3.40 25.33
CA LEU A 201 -13.19 -2.96 24.29
C LEU A 201 -11.86 -3.73 24.31
N MET A 202 -11.59 -4.48 25.38
CA MET A 202 -10.35 -5.26 25.51
C MET A 202 -10.37 -6.48 24.59
N LEU A 203 -9.32 -6.64 23.80
CA LEU A 203 -9.12 -7.80 22.91
C LEU A 203 -8.64 -9.05 23.66
N MET A 204 -8.12 -8.89 24.87
CA MET A 204 -7.74 -10.00 25.74
C MET A 204 -8.88 -10.31 26.73
N LYS A 205 -9.15 -11.60 26.94
CA LYS A 205 -10.10 -12.10 27.94
C LYS A 205 -9.35 -12.75 29.10
N PRO A 206 -9.91 -12.77 30.31
CA PRO A 206 -9.31 -13.50 31.43
C PRO A 206 -8.98 -14.92 31.07
N GLY A 207 -7.72 -15.35 31.31
CA GLY A 207 -7.18 -16.67 30.93
C GLY A 207 -6.42 -16.68 29.58
N ASP A 208 -6.52 -15.65 28.76
CA ASP A 208 -5.73 -15.55 27.52
C ASP A 208 -4.24 -15.36 27.84
N VAL A 209 -3.38 -15.81 26.95
CA VAL A 209 -1.96 -15.45 26.99
C VAL A 209 -1.84 -13.93 26.81
N TYR A 210 -1.03 -13.31 27.67
CA TYR A 210 -0.81 -11.88 27.62
C TYR A 210 -0.14 -11.47 26.30
N SER A 211 -0.67 -10.44 25.63
CA SER A 211 -0.15 -9.92 24.37
C SER A 211 -0.10 -8.40 24.41
N ILE A 212 1.08 -7.85 24.21
CA ILE A 212 1.28 -6.39 24.15
C ILE A 212 0.55 -5.80 22.93
N ASP A 213 0.57 -6.48 21.77
CA ASP A 213 -0.13 -6.02 20.58
C ASP A 213 -1.64 -5.92 20.80
N LYS A 214 -2.25 -6.95 21.42
CA LYS A 214 -3.67 -6.89 21.77
C LYS A 214 -3.99 -5.75 22.75
N LEU A 215 -3.11 -5.53 23.75
CA LEU A 215 -3.26 -4.42 24.69
C LEU A 215 -3.20 -3.09 23.95
N GLU A 216 -2.17 -2.86 23.15
CA GLU A 216 -1.98 -1.63 22.40
C GLU A 216 -3.17 -1.30 21.49
N ARG A 217 -3.70 -2.29 20.78
CA ARG A 217 -4.90 -2.14 19.96
C ARG A 217 -6.15 -1.84 20.80
N SER A 218 -6.29 -2.47 21.95
CA SER A 218 -7.40 -2.20 22.89
C SER A 218 -7.36 -0.76 23.41
N LEU A 219 -6.16 -0.30 23.80
CA LEU A 219 -5.96 1.08 24.26
C LEU A 219 -6.19 2.09 23.12
N THR A 220 -5.83 1.77 21.91
CA THR A 220 -6.13 2.59 20.72
C THR A 220 -7.65 2.71 20.53
N SER A 221 -8.36 1.58 20.56
CA SER A 221 -9.84 1.59 20.46
C SER A 221 -10.49 2.39 21.58
N LEU A 222 -9.94 2.35 22.80
CA LEU A 222 -10.44 3.13 23.92
C LEU A 222 -10.18 4.64 23.73
N THR A 223 -8.98 5.03 23.27
CA THR A 223 -8.68 6.44 22.97
C THR A 223 -9.54 6.97 21.83
N GLU A 224 -9.81 6.16 20.80
CA GLU A 224 -10.75 6.50 19.71
C GLU A 224 -12.19 6.68 20.23
N ALA A 225 -12.62 5.84 21.18
CA ALA A 225 -13.95 5.98 21.79
C ALA A 225 -14.09 7.30 22.55
N PHE A 226 -13.05 7.71 23.32
CA PHE A 226 -13.00 9.00 23.97
C PHE A 226 -12.97 10.17 22.96
N ALA A 227 -12.17 10.03 21.89
CA ALA A 227 -12.04 11.05 20.85
C ALA A 227 -13.37 11.36 20.16
N LYS A 228 -14.16 10.35 19.81
CA LYS A 228 -15.51 10.53 19.23
C LYS A 228 -16.46 11.35 20.08
N LEU A 229 -16.21 11.41 21.38
CA LEU A 229 -16.98 12.22 22.35
C LEU A 229 -16.40 13.62 22.61
N GLY A 230 -15.27 13.93 21.96
CA GLY A 230 -14.57 15.21 22.08
C GLY A 230 -13.51 15.25 23.19
N TYR A 231 -13.11 14.11 23.73
CA TYR A 231 -12.02 14.05 24.72
C TYR A 231 -10.69 13.78 24.03
N THR A 232 -9.71 14.61 24.28
CA THR A 232 -8.33 14.36 23.84
C THR A 232 -7.59 13.60 24.92
N VAL A 233 -7.61 12.26 24.88
CA VAL A 233 -6.92 11.39 25.84
C VAL A 233 -5.59 10.92 25.27
N ARG A 234 -4.49 11.30 25.93
CA ARG A 234 -3.13 10.99 25.48
C ARG A 234 -2.51 9.85 26.30
N ARG A 235 -1.61 9.11 25.68
CA ARG A 235 -0.86 8.01 26.30
C ARG A 235 0.54 8.44 26.76
N SER A 236 0.99 9.64 26.38
CA SER A 236 2.25 10.25 26.75
C SER A 236 2.03 11.73 27.07
N GLY A 237 2.70 12.22 28.09
CA GLY A 237 2.60 13.64 28.50
C GLY A 237 3.47 14.59 27.68
N ARG A 238 4.23 14.12 26.69
CA ARG A 238 5.19 14.98 25.95
C ARG A 238 4.55 16.13 25.19
N ASP A 239 3.35 15.90 24.65
CA ASP A 239 2.62 16.88 23.83
C ASP A 239 1.23 17.20 24.43
N ALA A 240 1.06 17.04 25.74
CA ALA A 240 -0.20 17.31 26.42
C ALA A 240 -0.43 18.81 26.52
N THR A 241 -1.65 19.25 26.15
CA THR A 241 -2.10 20.62 26.26
C THR A 241 -3.09 20.77 27.44
N PRO A 242 -3.33 22.00 27.93
CA PRO A 242 -4.27 22.19 29.03
C PRO A 242 -5.65 21.62 28.74
N GLY A 243 -6.13 20.76 29.63
CA GLY A 243 -7.43 20.09 29.49
C GLY A 243 -7.40 18.75 28.81
N ASP A 244 -6.24 18.31 28.26
CA ASP A 244 -6.09 16.94 27.76
C ASP A 244 -6.19 15.92 28.89
N GLY A 245 -6.80 14.78 28.59
CA GLY A 245 -6.81 13.61 29.44
C GLY A 245 -5.53 12.78 29.27
N MET A 246 -5.32 11.85 30.20
CA MET A 246 -4.20 10.94 30.17
C MET A 246 -4.66 9.50 30.46
N LEU A 247 -4.11 8.56 29.71
CA LEU A 247 -4.31 7.13 29.87
C LEU A 247 -2.99 6.47 30.21
N VAL A 248 -2.88 5.92 31.40
CA VAL A 248 -1.67 5.21 31.86
C VAL A 248 -2.03 3.78 32.19
N THR A 249 -1.25 2.84 31.68
CA THR A 249 -1.37 1.42 31.98
C THR A 249 -0.23 0.96 32.87
N ARG A 250 -0.53 0.12 33.86
CA ARG A 250 0.46 -0.57 34.68
C ARG A 250 0.15 -2.07 34.71
N GLU A 251 1.18 -2.86 34.49
CA GLU A 251 1.14 -4.30 34.66
C GLU A 251 1.42 -4.64 36.12
N LEU A 252 0.45 -5.28 36.78
CA LEU A 252 0.60 -5.80 38.13
C LEU A 252 0.84 -7.29 38.03
N ARG A 253 2.11 -7.69 38.13
CA ARG A 253 2.53 -9.10 38.02
C ARG A 253 2.44 -9.78 39.39
N ASP A 254 1.87 -10.98 39.40
CA ASP A 254 1.84 -11.81 40.62
C ASP A 254 3.25 -12.37 40.84
N ALA A 255 3.72 -12.35 42.09
CA ALA A 255 5.06 -12.82 42.45
C ALA A 255 5.21 -14.34 42.47
N THR A 256 4.11 -15.06 42.58
CA THR A 256 4.08 -16.53 42.77
C THR A 256 3.45 -17.28 41.61
N ASP A 257 2.57 -16.64 40.85
CA ASP A 257 1.83 -17.23 39.74
C ASP A 257 2.03 -16.33 38.50
N PRO A 258 2.37 -16.83 37.31
CA PRO A 258 2.61 -16.04 36.13
C PRO A 258 1.28 -15.45 35.56
N LYS A 259 0.65 -14.59 36.33
CA LYS A 259 -0.58 -13.86 36.00
C LYS A 259 -0.36 -12.36 36.07
N VAL A 260 -1.05 -11.63 35.16
CA VAL A 260 -1.00 -10.17 35.08
C VAL A 260 -2.40 -9.59 35.25
N ASP A 261 -2.54 -8.70 36.22
CA ASP A 261 -3.65 -7.73 36.25
C ASP A 261 -3.22 -6.45 35.58
N LEU A 262 -4.09 -5.88 34.78
CA LEU A 262 -3.88 -4.57 34.15
C LEU A 262 -4.56 -3.50 35.01
N LEU A 263 -3.80 -2.52 35.48
CA LEU A 263 -4.33 -1.30 36.07
C LEU A 263 -4.35 -0.20 35.03
N LEU A 264 -5.54 0.24 34.69
CA LEU A 264 -5.79 1.33 33.76
C LEU A 264 -6.15 2.58 34.55
N ILE A 265 -5.27 3.59 34.49
CA ILE A 265 -5.48 4.87 35.17
C ILE A 265 -5.89 5.88 34.11
N ILE A 266 -7.10 6.42 34.22
CA ILE A 266 -7.69 7.35 33.26
C ILE A 266 -7.87 8.71 33.93
N SER A 267 -7.19 9.74 33.43
CA SER A 267 -7.52 11.13 33.63
C SER A 267 -8.27 11.61 32.40
N GLN A 268 -9.57 11.83 32.51
CA GLN A 268 -10.45 11.99 31.34
C GLN A 268 -10.24 13.33 30.61
N GLY A 269 -9.85 14.39 31.32
CA GLY A 269 -9.72 15.74 30.75
C GLY A 269 -11.07 16.43 30.53
N ARG A 270 -11.07 17.38 29.60
CA ARG A 270 -12.26 18.13 29.20
C ARG A 270 -12.78 17.70 27.83
N LYS A 271 -14.08 17.91 27.60
CA LYS A 271 -14.66 17.81 26.25
C LYS A 271 -14.33 19.07 25.47
N PHE A 272 -13.86 18.89 24.26
CA PHE A 272 -13.62 19.99 23.35
C PHE A 272 -14.44 19.81 22.07
N LYS A 273 -14.77 20.93 21.48
CA LYS A 273 -15.31 21.04 20.13
C LYS A 273 -14.25 21.60 19.21
N VAL A 274 -14.44 21.40 17.93
CA VAL A 274 -13.65 22.00 16.87
C VAL A 274 -13.99 23.48 16.79
N GLY A 275 -13.00 24.35 16.90
CA GLY A 275 -13.10 25.77 16.63
C GLY A 275 -12.96 26.08 15.13
N GLU A 276 -12.13 27.06 14.79
CA GLU A 276 -11.83 27.38 13.39
C GLU A 276 -10.88 26.35 12.77
N VAL A 277 -11.14 26.00 11.49
CA VAL A 277 -10.25 25.13 10.70
C VAL A 277 -9.51 25.99 9.69
N THR A 278 -8.26 26.29 9.97
CA THR A 278 -7.40 27.15 9.14
C THR A 278 -6.44 26.30 8.33
N VAL A 279 -6.29 26.62 7.03
CA VAL A 279 -5.36 25.95 6.11
C VAL A 279 -4.23 26.90 5.76
N GLN A 280 -2.97 26.43 5.81
CA GLN A 280 -1.77 27.20 5.50
C GLN A 280 -0.81 26.40 4.60
N GLY A 281 -0.10 27.10 3.70
CA GLY A 281 0.91 26.52 2.81
C GLY A 281 0.36 25.97 1.50
N ASN A 282 -0.92 26.20 1.20
CA ASN A 282 -1.53 25.86 -0.07
C ASN A 282 -1.49 27.09 -1.02
N GLU A 283 -0.36 27.28 -1.70
CA GLU A 283 -0.17 28.42 -2.62
C GLU A 283 -0.84 28.18 -3.98
N LEU A 284 -0.81 26.94 -4.48
CA LEU A 284 -1.39 26.53 -5.76
C LEU A 284 -2.69 25.75 -5.58
N THR A 285 -2.76 24.90 -4.57
CA THR A 285 -3.93 24.04 -4.31
C THR A 285 -5.08 24.86 -3.73
N GLN A 286 -6.22 24.82 -4.36
CA GLN A 286 -7.43 25.50 -3.87
C GLN A 286 -7.82 24.94 -2.49
N GLN A 287 -8.20 25.84 -1.59
CA GLN A 287 -8.59 25.47 -0.22
C GLN A 287 -9.68 24.41 -0.15
N LYS A 288 -10.63 24.43 -1.09
CA LYS A 288 -11.71 23.45 -1.21
C LYS A 288 -11.21 22.01 -1.41
N VAL A 289 -10.05 21.83 -2.09
CA VAL A 289 -9.43 20.51 -2.29
C VAL A 289 -8.99 19.90 -0.97
N ILE A 290 -8.52 20.72 -0.04
CA ILE A 290 -8.12 20.30 1.30
C ILE A 290 -9.35 20.10 2.18
N GLN A 291 -10.25 21.08 2.20
CA GLN A 291 -11.44 21.09 3.07
C GLN A 291 -12.38 19.90 2.82
N ARG A 292 -12.52 19.43 1.57
CA ARG A 292 -13.36 18.25 1.26
C ARG A 292 -12.87 16.96 1.94
N HIS A 293 -11.59 16.88 2.27
CA HIS A 293 -11.02 15.76 3.03
C HIS A 293 -11.10 15.96 4.56
N MET A 294 -11.53 17.15 5.00
CA MET A 294 -11.74 17.51 6.40
C MET A 294 -13.21 17.50 6.80
N ARG A 295 -14.09 16.81 6.05
CA ARG A 295 -15.57 16.84 6.26
C ARG A 295 -16.03 16.38 7.64
N ASP A 296 -15.26 15.54 8.30
CA ASP A 296 -15.55 15.03 9.64
C ASP A 296 -15.00 15.97 10.75
N VAL A 297 -14.15 16.94 10.37
CA VAL A 297 -13.56 17.95 11.25
C VAL A 297 -14.19 19.30 10.91
N LYS A 298 -15.35 19.61 11.51
CA LYS A 298 -16.11 20.83 11.25
C LYS A 298 -16.28 21.62 12.54
N PRO A 299 -16.33 22.95 12.48
CA PRO A 299 -16.65 23.80 13.63
C PRO A 299 -17.89 23.32 14.40
N ASP A 300 -17.90 23.51 15.70
CA ASP A 300 -18.95 23.10 16.66
C ASP A 300 -19.18 21.58 16.84
N ARG A 301 -18.49 20.73 16.09
CA ARG A 301 -18.53 19.29 16.33
C ARG A 301 -17.56 18.85 17.41
N PRO A 302 -17.80 17.71 18.08
CA PRO A 302 -16.84 17.13 19.00
C PRO A 302 -15.45 17.02 18.35
N LEU A 303 -14.40 17.39 19.08
CA LEU A 303 -13.02 17.31 18.61
C LEU A 303 -12.57 15.85 18.59
N ASP A 304 -12.75 15.18 17.45
CA ASP A 304 -12.37 13.79 17.24
C ASP A 304 -10.95 13.70 16.66
N GLN A 305 -9.99 13.33 17.49
CA GLN A 305 -8.60 13.16 17.07
C GLN A 305 -8.46 12.06 16.01
N SER A 306 -9.26 11.00 16.07
CA SER A 306 -9.23 9.94 15.05
C SER A 306 -9.71 10.43 13.69
N ALA A 307 -10.71 11.31 13.65
CA ALA A 307 -11.15 11.95 12.41
C ALA A 307 -10.07 12.86 11.83
N ILE A 308 -9.33 13.58 12.69
CA ILE A 308 -8.20 14.44 12.32
C ILE A 308 -7.07 13.59 11.73
N ASP A 309 -6.69 12.51 12.39
CA ASP A 309 -5.63 11.60 11.92
C ASP A 309 -6.01 10.92 10.59
N PHE A 310 -7.28 10.55 10.44
CA PHE A 310 -7.82 10.01 9.19
C PHE A 310 -7.81 11.04 8.06
N ALA A 311 -8.17 12.29 8.35
CA ALA A 311 -8.09 13.39 7.39
C ALA A 311 -6.63 13.64 6.95
N ALA A 312 -5.68 13.63 7.89
CA ALA A 312 -4.25 13.74 7.58
C ALA A 312 -3.78 12.59 6.66
N LYS A 313 -4.22 11.36 6.93
CA LYS A 313 -3.92 10.20 6.08
C LYS A 313 -4.50 10.36 4.67
N LYS A 314 -5.75 10.82 4.55
CA LYS A 314 -6.38 11.10 3.25
C LYS A 314 -5.62 12.16 2.47
N LEU A 315 -5.24 13.28 3.11
CA LEU A 315 -4.49 14.35 2.47
C LEU A 315 -3.11 13.89 1.99
N ARG A 316 -2.39 13.08 2.78
CA ARG A 316 -1.11 12.47 2.36
C ARG A 316 -1.28 11.55 1.16
N ALA A 317 -2.37 10.80 1.10
CA ALA A 317 -2.67 9.87 0.00
C ALA A 317 -2.96 10.57 -1.34
N LEU A 318 -3.27 11.87 -1.34
CA LEU A 318 -3.45 12.63 -2.59
C LEU A 318 -2.15 12.76 -3.39
N ASN A 319 -1.00 12.63 -2.75
CA ASN A 319 0.32 12.88 -3.34
C ASN A 319 0.44 14.27 -4.00
N LEU A 320 -0.23 15.27 -3.44
CA LEU A 320 -0.13 16.68 -3.81
C LEU A 320 0.84 17.45 -2.91
N PHE A 321 1.21 16.84 -1.79
CA PHE A 321 2.04 17.43 -0.75
C PHE A 321 3.31 16.61 -0.55
N GLU A 322 4.38 17.26 -0.04
CA GLU A 322 5.64 16.62 0.23
C GLU A 322 5.47 15.39 1.16
N ARG A 323 6.29 14.38 0.92
CA ARG A 323 6.31 13.21 1.80
C ARG A 323 7.11 13.52 3.06
N GLN A 324 6.50 13.30 4.20
CA GLN A 324 7.18 13.41 5.47
C GLN A 324 8.18 12.26 5.61
N THR A 325 9.46 12.53 5.34
CA THR A 325 10.59 11.58 5.48
C THR A 325 11.27 11.73 6.83
N SER A 326 11.14 12.90 7.48
CA SER A 326 11.63 13.18 8.82
C SER A 326 10.56 13.90 9.67
N PRO A 327 10.67 13.87 11.01
CA PRO A 327 9.76 14.63 11.89
C PRO A 327 9.80 16.14 11.67
N GLN A 328 10.87 16.66 11.03
CA GLN A 328 11.07 18.08 10.74
C GLN A 328 10.39 18.51 9.44
N ASP A 329 10.17 17.57 8.51
CA ASP A 329 9.51 17.89 7.25
C ASP A 329 8.04 18.25 7.49
N LEU A 330 7.57 19.32 6.90
CA LEU A 330 6.20 19.77 7.08
C LEU A 330 5.22 18.78 6.43
N GLY A 331 5.39 18.47 5.18
CA GLY A 331 4.48 17.60 4.43
C GLY A 331 3.01 17.96 4.69
N VAL A 332 2.27 17.08 5.33
CA VAL A 332 0.91 17.34 5.84
C VAL A 332 0.92 17.19 7.36
N LYS A 333 0.77 18.29 8.09
CA LYS A 333 0.61 18.32 9.54
C LYS A 333 -0.71 18.96 9.93
N ILE A 334 -1.50 18.26 10.72
CA ILE A 334 -2.70 18.83 11.34
C ILE A 334 -2.43 18.96 12.84
N ARG A 335 -2.56 20.16 13.34
CA ARG A 335 -2.32 20.48 14.76
C ARG A 335 -3.59 21.01 15.39
N VAL A 336 -3.96 20.42 16.50
CA VAL A 336 -4.96 20.97 17.40
C VAL A 336 -4.27 22.01 18.28
N GLN A 337 -4.78 23.22 18.27
CA GLN A 337 -4.23 24.33 19.05
C GLN A 337 -4.67 24.27 20.53
N ASP A 338 -4.10 25.13 21.36
CA ASP A 338 -4.55 25.29 22.73
C ASP A 338 -6.01 25.77 22.77
N PRO A 339 -6.73 25.56 23.88
CA PRO A 339 -8.11 26.05 24.04
C PRO A 339 -8.21 27.54 23.74
N ASP A 340 -9.27 27.92 23.02
CA ASP A 340 -9.52 29.33 22.71
C ASP A 340 -9.74 30.12 24.02
N PRO A 341 -9.09 31.29 24.19
CA PRO A 341 -9.26 32.12 25.39
C PRO A 341 -10.68 32.67 25.56
N VAL A 342 -11.44 32.85 24.49
CA VAL A 342 -12.80 33.37 24.49
C VAL A 342 -13.83 32.24 24.64
N GLU A 343 -13.60 31.13 23.96
CA GLU A 343 -14.43 29.94 24.01
C GLU A 343 -13.60 28.72 24.49
N PRO A 344 -13.41 28.57 25.83
CA PRO A 344 -12.46 27.60 26.39
C PRO A 344 -12.80 26.11 26.12
N ASP A 345 -13.96 25.82 25.61
CA ASP A 345 -14.40 24.49 25.17
C ASP A 345 -14.18 24.23 23.68
N HIS A 346 -13.64 25.21 22.93
CA HIS A 346 -13.26 25.10 21.54
C HIS A 346 -11.74 25.07 21.37
N ARG A 347 -11.28 24.33 20.37
CA ARG A 347 -9.89 24.29 19.91
C ARG A 347 -9.83 24.44 18.40
N ASP A 348 -8.99 25.34 17.96
CA ASP A 348 -8.74 25.53 16.54
C ASP A 348 -7.89 24.40 15.96
N VAL A 349 -8.13 24.10 14.70
CA VAL A 349 -7.41 23.09 13.96
C VAL A 349 -6.62 23.74 12.84
N LEU A 350 -5.30 23.70 12.95
CA LEU A 350 -4.38 24.23 11.95
C LEU A 350 -3.91 23.10 11.04
N VAL A 351 -4.27 23.21 9.76
CA VAL A 351 -3.82 22.30 8.69
C VAL A 351 -2.66 22.96 7.96
N GLN A 352 -1.46 22.45 8.16
CA GLN A 352 -0.26 22.91 7.47
C GLN A 352 0.10 21.93 6.38
N VAL A 353 0.27 22.41 5.16
CA VAL A 353 0.66 21.62 4.00
C VAL A 353 1.89 22.24 3.34
N GLU A 354 2.71 21.41 2.74
CA GLU A 354 3.84 21.80 1.89
C GLU A 354 3.64 21.14 0.54
N GLU A 355 3.42 21.95 -0.49
CA GLU A 355 3.10 21.46 -1.83
C GLU A 355 4.33 20.88 -2.52
N THR A 356 4.12 19.76 -3.24
CA THR A 356 5.17 19.12 -4.04
C THR A 356 4.94 19.31 -5.53
N ASN A 357 5.93 18.96 -6.33
CA ASN A 357 5.76 18.93 -7.77
C ASN A 357 4.77 17.83 -8.17
N THR A 358 3.67 18.21 -8.78
CA THR A 358 2.59 17.31 -9.20
C THR A 358 2.64 16.95 -10.69
N GLY A 359 3.56 17.56 -11.44
CA GLY A 359 3.79 17.26 -12.85
C GLY A 359 4.91 16.23 -13.05
N SER A 360 4.75 15.33 -13.98
CA SER A 360 5.80 14.40 -14.40
C SER A 360 5.78 14.17 -15.90
N LEU A 361 6.96 14.17 -16.49
CA LEU A 361 7.18 13.78 -17.88
C LEU A 361 8.02 12.51 -17.87
N THR A 362 7.48 11.45 -18.44
CA THR A 362 8.11 10.11 -18.44
C THR A 362 8.43 9.71 -19.87
N PHE A 363 9.63 9.20 -20.06
CA PHE A 363 10.07 8.54 -21.29
C PHE A 363 10.39 7.09 -21.00
N GLY A 364 10.01 6.20 -21.90
CA GLY A 364 10.26 4.78 -21.74
C GLY A 364 10.23 4.06 -23.09
N ALA A 365 10.67 2.83 -23.06
CA ALA A 365 10.49 1.89 -24.17
C ALA A 365 10.20 0.51 -23.58
N ALA A 366 9.39 -0.25 -24.27
CA ALA A 366 9.01 -1.59 -23.88
C ALA A 366 8.92 -2.51 -25.08
N VAL A 367 9.09 -3.80 -24.84
CA VAL A 367 8.96 -4.85 -25.84
C VAL A 367 8.09 -5.95 -25.27
N SER A 368 7.13 -6.41 -26.03
CA SER A 368 6.33 -7.57 -25.64
C SER A 368 6.03 -8.48 -26.84
N SER A 369 5.75 -9.73 -26.57
CA SER A 369 5.38 -10.70 -27.60
C SER A 369 4.08 -10.37 -28.34
N ASP A 370 3.21 -9.55 -27.74
CA ASP A 370 1.87 -9.25 -28.27
C ASP A 370 1.72 -7.83 -28.83
N ALA A 371 2.70 -6.94 -28.60
CA ALA A 371 2.63 -5.55 -29.02
C ALA A 371 3.91 -5.05 -29.72
N GLY A 372 4.90 -5.94 -29.90
CA GLY A 372 6.17 -5.58 -30.51
C GLY A 372 6.99 -4.60 -29.67
N LEU A 373 7.75 -3.73 -30.31
CA LEU A 373 8.48 -2.64 -29.69
C LEU A 373 7.59 -1.39 -29.58
N VAL A 374 7.50 -0.83 -28.38
CA VAL A 374 6.68 0.36 -28.10
C VAL A 374 7.50 1.38 -27.34
N GLY A 375 7.55 2.61 -27.85
CA GLY A 375 8.03 3.78 -27.10
C GLY A 375 6.94 4.31 -26.18
N ARG A 376 7.32 5.05 -25.15
CA ARG A 376 6.38 5.76 -24.27
C ARG A 376 6.83 7.17 -24.01
N ILE A 377 5.94 8.12 -24.21
CA ILE A 377 6.07 9.50 -23.77
C ILE A 377 4.77 9.81 -23.02
N ALA A 378 4.87 10.09 -21.72
CA ALA A 378 3.69 10.39 -20.90
C ALA A 378 3.92 11.66 -20.08
N LEU A 379 3.02 12.62 -20.25
CA LEU A 379 2.88 13.80 -19.39
C LEU A 379 1.72 13.54 -18.43
N ASN A 380 1.99 13.57 -17.14
CA ASN A 380 0.97 13.45 -16.11
C ASN A 380 1.03 14.66 -15.19
N GLN A 381 -0.08 15.38 -15.06
CA GLN A 381 -0.26 16.50 -14.16
C GLN A 381 -1.37 16.18 -13.17
N ARG A 382 -1.01 15.93 -11.93
CA ARG A 382 -1.95 15.86 -10.79
C ARG A 382 -2.21 17.27 -10.29
N ASN A 383 -3.27 17.49 -9.56
CA ASN A 383 -3.72 18.81 -9.13
C ASN A 383 -3.97 19.77 -10.31
N PHE A 384 -4.48 19.23 -11.41
CA PHE A 384 -4.84 20.03 -12.58
C PHE A 384 -6.10 20.86 -12.31
N ASP A 385 -6.19 22.00 -12.96
CA ASP A 385 -7.38 22.84 -12.99
C ASP A 385 -7.63 23.29 -14.43
N VAL A 386 -8.65 22.73 -15.05
CA VAL A 386 -9.01 23.07 -16.45
C VAL A 386 -9.46 24.52 -16.61
N ALA A 387 -9.93 25.15 -15.53
CA ALA A 387 -10.43 26.52 -15.54
C ALA A 387 -9.33 27.57 -15.30
N ASP A 388 -8.19 27.16 -14.75
CA ASP A 388 -7.04 28.04 -14.48
C ASP A 388 -6.19 28.24 -15.76
N THR A 389 -6.74 28.98 -16.72
CA THR A 389 -6.03 29.27 -17.98
C THR A 389 -4.93 30.30 -17.76
N PRO A 390 -3.74 30.14 -18.41
CA PRO A 390 -2.63 31.06 -18.22
C PRO A 390 -2.95 32.45 -18.76
N ASP A 391 -2.74 33.47 -17.96
CA ASP A 391 -2.82 34.88 -18.40
C ASP A 391 -1.60 35.29 -19.22
N THR A 392 -0.45 34.62 -18.99
CA THR A 392 0.81 34.89 -19.69
C THR A 392 1.51 33.59 -20.10
N PHE A 393 2.31 33.64 -21.17
CA PHE A 393 3.19 32.53 -21.55
C PHE A 393 4.20 32.18 -20.42
N GLY A 394 4.59 33.19 -19.63
CA GLY A 394 5.48 32.98 -18.48
C GLY A 394 4.89 32.09 -17.39
N GLU A 395 3.60 32.22 -17.09
CA GLU A 395 2.90 31.36 -16.13
C GLU A 395 2.81 29.93 -16.64
N PHE A 396 2.49 29.75 -17.91
CA PHE A 396 2.50 28.42 -18.54
C PHE A 396 3.89 27.79 -18.49
N ALA A 397 4.93 28.53 -18.89
CA ALA A 397 6.30 28.02 -18.91
C ALA A 397 6.87 27.70 -17.52
N GLN A 398 6.42 28.42 -16.47
CA GLN A 398 6.77 28.14 -15.07
C GLN A 398 5.93 27.03 -14.44
N GLY A 399 4.95 26.49 -15.17
CA GLY A 399 4.03 25.46 -14.68
C GLY A 399 3.13 25.94 -13.55
N ARG A 400 2.78 27.22 -13.50
CA ARG A 400 1.85 27.79 -12.54
C ARG A 400 0.40 27.75 -13.01
N ALA A 401 0.17 27.73 -14.32
CA ALA A 401 -1.15 27.62 -14.93
C ALA A 401 -1.69 26.19 -14.88
N PHE A 402 -2.99 26.07 -15.01
CA PHE A 402 -3.75 24.82 -14.98
C PHE A 402 -3.56 24.01 -13.67
N ARG A 403 -3.50 24.68 -12.51
CA ARG A 403 -3.25 24.04 -11.22
C ARG A 403 -4.25 24.44 -10.15
N GLY A 404 -4.54 23.48 -9.25
CA GLY A 404 -5.19 23.78 -7.98
C GLY A 404 -6.51 23.07 -7.72
N ALA A 405 -7.24 22.57 -8.74
CA ALA A 405 -8.56 21.97 -8.55
C ALA A 405 -8.52 20.49 -8.08
N GLY A 406 -7.35 19.86 -8.06
CA GLY A 406 -7.21 18.44 -7.70
C GLY A 406 -7.68 17.48 -8.79
N GLN A 407 -7.83 17.96 -10.03
CA GLN A 407 -8.09 17.15 -11.22
C GLN A 407 -6.78 16.46 -11.66
N THR A 408 -6.89 15.43 -12.48
CA THR A 408 -5.74 14.75 -13.09
C THR A 408 -5.83 14.90 -14.60
N PHE A 409 -4.77 15.43 -15.19
CA PHE A 409 -4.59 15.54 -16.63
C PHE A 409 -3.45 14.60 -17.05
N GLN A 410 -3.68 13.84 -18.11
CA GLN A 410 -2.68 12.95 -18.68
C GLN A 410 -2.69 13.03 -20.21
N MET A 411 -1.50 13.13 -20.79
CA MET A 411 -1.26 12.88 -22.20
C MET A 411 -0.30 11.71 -22.34
N GLU A 412 -0.61 10.79 -23.23
CA GLU A 412 0.23 9.62 -23.45
C GLU A 412 0.36 9.35 -24.95
N ALA A 413 1.58 9.15 -25.37
CA ALA A 413 1.94 8.71 -26.72
C ALA A 413 2.73 7.41 -26.62
N LEU A 414 2.22 6.36 -27.21
CA LEU A 414 2.80 5.03 -27.29
C LEU A 414 3.04 4.66 -28.77
N PRO A 415 4.05 5.25 -29.43
CA PRO A 415 4.43 4.84 -30.78
C PRO A 415 5.05 3.43 -30.74
N GLY A 416 4.53 2.54 -31.55
CA GLY A 416 5.02 1.16 -31.60
C GLY A 416 5.01 0.56 -32.99
N THR A 417 5.57 -0.62 -33.14
CA THR A 417 5.60 -1.37 -34.41
C THR A 417 4.23 -1.95 -34.72
N ASP A 418 3.65 -2.70 -33.79
CA ASP A 418 2.40 -3.43 -34.00
C ASP A 418 1.20 -2.71 -33.35
N VAL A 419 1.47 -1.89 -32.35
CA VAL A 419 0.43 -1.13 -31.65
C VAL A 419 0.89 0.31 -31.44
N GLN A 420 0.07 1.27 -31.85
CA GLN A 420 0.26 2.69 -31.60
C GLN A 420 -0.96 3.23 -30.86
N THR A 421 -0.73 3.98 -29.78
CA THR A 421 -1.81 4.60 -29.00
C THR A 421 -1.44 6.02 -28.65
N TYR A 422 -2.35 6.95 -28.86
CA TYR A 422 -2.23 8.34 -28.45
C TYR A 422 -3.49 8.71 -27.69
N SER A 423 -3.34 9.24 -26.49
CA SER A 423 -4.48 9.62 -25.67
C SER A 423 -4.27 10.91 -24.90
N ILE A 424 -5.37 11.59 -24.62
CA ILE A 424 -5.47 12.73 -23.74
C ILE A 424 -6.65 12.50 -22.80
N SER A 425 -6.41 12.62 -21.50
CA SER A 425 -7.45 12.39 -20.51
C SER A 425 -7.47 13.47 -19.44
N LEU A 426 -8.68 13.77 -18.98
CA LEU A 426 -8.96 14.64 -17.84
C LEU A 426 -9.91 13.90 -16.91
N ALA A 427 -9.57 13.81 -15.64
CA ALA A 427 -10.40 13.19 -14.60
C ALA A 427 -10.55 14.12 -13.40
N ASP A 428 -11.79 14.29 -12.95
CA ASP A 428 -12.14 15.04 -11.75
C ASP A 428 -12.75 14.06 -10.73
N PRO A 429 -12.08 13.78 -9.60
CA PRO A 429 -12.58 12.87 -8.58
C PRO A 429 -13.76 13.43 -7.77
N TYR A 430 -14.05 14.75 -7.88
CA TYR A 430 -15.12 15.46 -7.16
C TYR A 430 -15.85 16.43 -8.07
N PHE A 431 -16.38 15.88 -9.17
CA PHE A 431 -17.04 16.66 -10.20
C PHE A 431 -18.16 17.55 -9.63
N LEU A 432 -18.12 18.83 -9.97
CA LEU A 432 -19.01 19.87 -9.44
C LEU A 432 -19.10 19.90 -7.90
N GLU A 433 -17.95 19.66 -7.22
CA GLU A 433 -17.84 19.64 -5.74
C GLU A 433 -18.72 18.57 -5.06
N THR A 434 -19.12 17.55 -5.82
CA THR A 434 -19.91 16.42 -5.32
C THR A 434 -19.04 15.19 -5.03
N ASP A 435 -19.62 14.12 -4.51
CA ASP A 435 -18.95 12.82 -4.35
C ASP A 435 -18.95 11.96 -5.62
N TYR A 436 -19.34 12.56 -6.75
CA TYR A 436 -19.25 11.93 -8.07
C TYR A 436 -17.92 12.28 -8.74
N SER A 437 -17.33 11.30 -9.39
CA SER A 437 -16.19 11.51 -10.28
C SER A 437 -16.67 11.60 -11.73
N ALA A 438 -15.96 12.38 -12.54
CA ALA A 438 -16.16 12.44 -13.99
C ALA A 438 -14.79 12.37 -14.67
N GLY A 439 -14.71 11.65 -15.78
CA GLY A 439 -13.53 11.56 -16.61
C GLY A 439 -13.90 11.59 -18.08
N ALA A 440 -13.01 12.17 -18.89
CA ALA A 440 -13.09 12.18 -20.34
C ALA A 440 -11.73 11.80 -20.92
N THR A 441 -11.70 10.92 -21.93
CA THR A 441 -10.48 10.48 -22.60
C THR A 441 -10.73 10.51 -24.11
N GLY A 442 -10.01 11.35 -24.84
CA GLY A 442 -9.89 11.26 -26.28
C GLY A 442 -8.72 10.37 -26.66
N PHE A 443 -8.87 9.54 -27.67
CA PHE A 443 -7.82 8.61 -28.06
C PHE A 443 -7.82 8.35 -29.58
N TYR A 444 -6.64 7.97 -30.05
CA TYR A 444 -6.40 7.35 -31.34
C TYR A 444 -5.57 6.09 -31.10
N ARG A 445 -5.96 4.98 -31.71
CA ARG A 445 -5.26 3.71 -31.64
C ARG A 445 -5.20 3.08 -33.03
N LYS A 446 -4.00 2.66 -33.44
CA LYS A 446 -3.79 1.78 -34.56
C LYS A 446 -3.18 0.47 -34.07
N ARG A 447 -3.66 -0.62 -34.62
CA ARG A 447 -3.08 -1.95 -34.39
C ARG A 447 -3.01 -2.71 -35.69
N ASP A 448 -1.83 -3.22 -35.97
CA ASP A 448 -1.56 -4.08 -37.09
C ASP A 448 -1.69 -5.54 -36.61
N TYR A 449 -2.70 -6.24 -37.11
CA TYR A 449 -2.88 -7.67 -36.92
C TYR A 449 -2.31 -8.43 -38.15
N ASP A 450 -2.12 -9.73 -38.05
CA ASP A 450 -1.72 -10.55 -39.17
C ASP A 450 -2.79 -10.54 -40.28
N GLU A 451 -4.06 -10.35 -39.90
CA GLU A 451 -5.22 -10.45 -40.78
C GLU A 451 -5.63 -9.12 -41.43
N TYR A 452 -5.44 -8.02 -40.70
CA TYR A 452 -5.83 -6.64 -41.12
C TYR A 452 -5.26 -5.57 -40.18
N ASP A 453 -5.26 -4.33 -40.62
CA ASP A 453 -4.99 -3.16 -39.80
C ASP A 453 -6.29 -2.62 -39.23
N GLU A 454 -6.30 -2.33 -37.94
CA GLU A 454 -7.41 -1.70 -37.24
C GLU A 454 -7.04 -0.29 -36.78
N GLU A 455 -7.82 0.71 -37.16
CA GLU A 455 -7.74 2.07 -36.66
C GLU A 455 -8.99 2.41 -35.85
N ARG A 456 -8.79 2.95 -34.65
CA ARG A 456 -9.86 3.43 -33.78
C ARG A 456 -9.54 4.82 -33.29
N TYR A 457 -10.53 5.71 -33.33
CA TYR A 457 -10.44 6.99 -32.66
C TYR A 457 -11.79 7.35 -32.04
N GLY A 458 -11.75 8.06 -30.92
CA GLY A 458 -12.99 8.36 -30.23
C GLY A 458 -12.78 9.01 -28.88
N THR A 459 -13.88 9.03 -28.15
CA THR A 459 -13.92 9.60 -26.80
C THR A 459 -14.63 8.64 -25.85
N LYS A 460 -14.07 8.50 -24.65
CA LYS A 460 -14.66 7.76 -23.54
C LYS A 460 -14.97 8.71 -22.41
N PHE A 461 -16.18 8.66 -21.88
CA PHE A 461 -16.59 9.34 -20.65
C PHE A 461 -16.82 8.32 -19.56
N ASN A 462 -16.52 8.66 -18.34
CA ASN A 462 -16.77 7.80 -17.20
C ASN A 462 -17.29 8.63 -16.03
N PHE A 463 -18.49 8.34 -15.57
CA PHE A 463 -19.05 8.94 -14.37
C PHE A 463 -19.09 7.89 -13.27
N GLY A 464 -18.56 8.22 -12.09
CA GLY A 464 -18.40 7.25 -11.02
C GLY A 464 -18.78 7.80 -9.65
N ARG A 465 -19.01 6.89 -8.70
CA ARG A 465 -19.21 7.22 -7.30
C ARG A 465 -18.69 6.11 -6.41
N ARG A 466 -18.03 6.48 -5.30
CA ARG A 466 -17.75 5.56 -4.21
C ARG A 466 -19.00 5.33 -3.37
N LEU A 467 -19.30 4.06 -3.11
CA LEU A 467 -20.44 3.59 -2.31
C LEU A 467 -19.92 2.95 -1.01
N GLY A 468 -19.42 3.80 -0.10
CA GLY A 468 -18.70 3.37 1.09
C GLY A 468 -17.22 3.02 0.81
N ASP A 469 -16.63 2.19 1.68
CA ASP A 469 -15.16 1.96 1.66
C ASP A 469 -14.71 0.94 0.61
N ARG A 470 -15.58 0.05 0.19
CA ARG A 470 -15.22 -1.11 -0.65
C ARG A 470 -15.93 -1.17 -1.98
N TRP A 471 -17.02 -0.43 -2.16
CA TRP A 471 -17.82 -0.46 -3.37
C TRP A 471 -17.64 0.81 -4.18
N SER A 472 -17.67 0.69 -5.49
CA SER A 472 -17.75 1.80 -6.43
C SER A 472 -18.66 1.42 -7.60
N GLY A 473 -19.46 2.37 -8.07
CA GLY A 473 -20.23 2.23 -9.27
C GLY A 473 -19.78 3.22 -10.31
N SER A 474 -19.86 2.87 -11.59
CA SER A 474 -19.55 3.77 -12.70
C SER A 474 -20.45 3.54 -13.91
N ILE A 475 -20.58 4.60 -14.70
CA ILE A 475 -21.29 4.63 -15.97
C ILE A 475 -20.28 5.00 -17.04
N PRO A 476 -19.65 4.02 -17.70
CA PRO A 476 -18.81 4.26 -18.86
C PRO A 476 -19.69 4.57 -20.09
N ILE A 477 -19.26 5.55 -20.89
CA ILE A 477 -19.86 5.90 -22.17
C ILE A 477 -18.72 5.89 -23.20
N ARG A 478 -18.95 5.25 -24.35
CA ARG A 478 -17.96 5.12 -25.41
C ARG A 478 -18.55 5.62 -26.74
N LEU A 479 -17.81 6.43 -27.44
CA LEU A 479 -18.11 6.98 -28.76
C LEU A 479 -16.87 6.79 -29.62
N GLU A 480 -16.91 5.87 -30.59
CA GLU A 480 -15.73 5.48 -31.39
C GLU A 480 -16.08 5.39 -32.86
N SER A 481 -15.11 5.69 -33.70
CA SER A 481 -15.11 5.29 -35.11
C SER A 481 -14.02 4.25 -35.32
N ILE A 482 -14.35 3.19 -36.02
CA ILE A 482 -13.48 2.03 -36.26
C ILE A 482 -13.38 1.85 -37.78
N ASN A 483 -12.16 1.67 -38.27
CA ASN A 483 -11.89 1.45 -39.69
C ASN A 483 -10.90 0.30 -39.82
N LEU A 484 -11.20 -0.64 -40.72
CA LEU A 484 -10.30 -1.73 -41.10
C LEU A 484 -9.64 -1.40 -42.45
N SER A 485 -8.38 -1.78 -42.60
CA SER A 485 -7.60 -1.59 -43.82
C SER A 485 -6.61 -2.72 -44.00
N ASN A 486 -6.00 -2.80 -45.19
CA ASN A 486 -5.01 -3.81 -45.53
C ASN A 486 -5.50 -5.27 -45.35
N ILE A 487 -6.81 -5.53 -45.63
CA ILE A 487 -7.42 -6.83 -45.49
C ILE A 487 -6.90 -7.75 -46.65
N GLU A 488 -6.29 -8.87 -46.31
CA GLU A 488 -5.83 -9.86 -47.30
C GLU A 488 -7.02 -10.63 -47.88
N PRO A 489 -6.96 -11.05 -49.17
CA PRO A 489 -8.11 -11.70 -49.84
C PRO A 489 -8.56 -13.03 -49.22
N ASP A 490 -7.67 -13.73 -48.55
CA ASP A 490 -7.91 -15.02 -47.91
C ASP A 490 -8.43 -14.93 -46.47
N MET A 491 -8.62 -13.72 -45.96
CA MET A 491 -9.16 -13.48 -44.65
C MET A 491 -10.62 -13.95 -44.48
N PRO A 492 -11.08 -14.16 -43.25
CA PRO A 492 -12.46 -14.56 -42.97
C PRO A 492 -13.51 -13.57 -43.49
N VAL A 493 -14.65 -14.12 -43.97
CA VAL A 493 -15.81 -13.35 -44.42
C VAL A 493 -16.24 -12.30 -43.38
N ASP A 494 -16.19 -12.65 -42.10
CA ASP A 494 -16.52 -11.75 -40.95
C ASP A 494 -15.75 -10.44 -40.96
N VAL A 495 -14.49 -10.44 -41.46
CA VAL A 495 -13.68 -9.22 -41.57
C VAL A 495 -14.17 -8.35 -42.72
N PHE A 496 -14.58 -8.97 -43.86
CA PHE A 496 -15.09 -8.23 -45.02
C PHE A 496 -16.48 -7.63 -44.77
N GLU A 497 -17.30 -8.24 -43.92
CA GLU A 497 -18.60 -7.69 -43.55
C GLU A 497 -18.51 -6.33 -42.86
N VAL A 498 -17.39 -6.03 -42.20
CA VAL A 498 -17.15 -4.79 -41.46
C VAL A 498 -15.95 -4.02 -41.99
N GLN A 499 -15.62 -4.16 -43.28
CA GLN A 499 -14.47 -3.47 -43.87
C GLN A 499 -14.63 -1.96 -44.01
N ASP A 500 -15.88 -1.45 -44.08
CA ASP A 500 -16.18 -0.03 -44.15
C ASP A 500 -16.05 0.61 -42.75
N PRO A 501 -15.82 1.95 -42.69
CA PRO A 501 -15.77 2.64 -41.42
C PRO A 501 -17.10 2.58 -40.68
N HIS A 502 -17.08 2.16 -39.41
CA HIS A 502 -18.24 2.06 -38.56
C HIS A 502 -18.18 2.95 -37.33
N THR A 503 -19.34 3.40 -36.88
CA THR A 503 -19.50 4.16 -35.63
C THR A 503 -20.06 3.24 -34.57
N LEU A 504 -19.35 3.17 -33.43
CA LEU A 504 -19.76 2.39 -32.29
C LEU A 504 -19.98 3.30 -31.09
N THR A 505 -21.16 3.20 -30.49
CA THR A 505 -21.47 3.90 -29.24
C THR A 505 -21.85 2.88 -28.17
N SER A 506 -21.55 3.15 -26.92
CA SER A 506 -22.07 2.33 -25.82
C SER A 506 -22.29 3.15 -24.58
N VAL A 507 -23.26 2.71 -23.78
CA VAL A 507 -23.48 3.18 -22.40
C VAL A 507 -23.51 1.94 -21.51
N GLY A 508 -22.71 1.96 -20.46
CA GLY A 508 -22.61 0.84 -19.53
C GLY A 508 -22.97 1.21 -18.11
N LEU A 509 -23.05 0.16 -17.29
CA LEU A 509 -23.11 0.23 -15.84
C LEU A 509 -22.10 -0.77 -15.30
N SER A 510 -21.18 -0.34 -14.45
CA SER A 510 -20.20 -1.22 -13.78
C SER A 510 -20.30 -1.03 -12.28
N LEU A 511 -20.20 -2.15 -11.55
CA LEU A 511 -20.15 -2.19 -10.10
C LEU A 511 -18.93 -2.98 -9.67
N THR A 512 -18.04 -2.33 -8.93
CA THR A 512 -16.80 -2.94 -8.43
C THR A 512 -16.81 -3.00 -6.91
N ARG A 513 -16.40 -4.13 -6.36
CA ARG A 513 -16.11 -4.32 -4.94
C ARG A 513 -14.65 -4.73 -4.78
N SER A 514 -13.85 -3.92 -4.07
CA SER A 514 -12.46 -4.24 -3.75
C SER A 514 -12.25 -4.32 -2.25
N SER A 515 -11.50 -5.34 -1.83
CA SER A 515 -10.99 -5.51 -0.47
C SER A 515 -9.50 -5.83 -0.49
N LEU A 516 -8.82 -5.47 -1.57
CA LEU A 516 -7.37 -5.66 -1.75
C LEU A 516 -6.62 -4.81 -0.73
N ASP A 517 -5.51 -5.36 -0.24
CA ASP A 517 -4.58 -4.64 0.64
C ASP A 517 -3.77 -3.58 -0.13
N ASP A 518 -3.50 -3.81 -1.40
CA ASP A 518 -2.83 -2.89 -2.33
C ASP A 518 -3.42 -3.09 -3.73
N GLU A 519 -3.83 -2.02 -4.41
CA GLU A 519 -4.42 -2.11 -5.74
C GLU A 519 -3.39 -2.38 -6.85
N LEU A 520 -2.12 -2.02 -6.63
CA LEU A 520 -1.05 -2.23 -7.61
C LEU A 520 -0.35 -3.58 -7.44
N ARG A 521 -0.11 -3.98 -6.20
CA ARG A 521 0.58 -5.23 -5.84
C ARG A 521 -0.16 -5.97 -4.73
N PRO A 522 -1.33 -6.54 -5.05
CA PRO A 522 -2.14 -7.20 -4.04
C PRO A 522 -1.46 -8.45 -3.50
N SER A 523 -1.46 -8.57 -2.18
CA SER A 523 -1.00 -9.78 -1.50
C SER A 523 -2.15 -10.53 -0.81
N LYS A 524 -3.26 -9.84 -0.56
CA LYS A 524 -4.43 -10.36 0.15
C LYS A 524 -5.69 -9.62 -0.24
N GLY A 525 -6.79 -10.33 -0.30
CA GLY A 525 -8.12 -9.76 -0.52
C GLY A 525 -8.77 -10.23 -1.80
N THR A 526 -9.89 -9.62 -2.15
CA THR A 526 -10.69 -9.97 -3.33
C THR A 526 -11.15 -8.71 -4.06
N LYS A 527 -11.22 -8.80 -5.39
CA LYS A 527 -11.85 -7.79 -6.25
C LYS A 527 -12.89 -8.48 -7.11
N ILE A 528 -14.10 -7.95 -7.14
CA ILE A 528 -15.20 -8.41 -8.00
C ILE A 528 -15.67 -7.21 -8.80
N GLU A 529 -15.78 -7.38 -10.09
CA GLU A 529 -16.35 -6.41 -11.01
C GLU A 529 -17.43 -7.05 -11.85
N VAL A 530 -18.58 -6.42 -11.95
CA VAL A 530 -19.67 -6.84 -12.81
C VAL A 530 -20.14 -5.64 -13.62
N GLY A 531 -20.43 -5.86 -14.88
CA GLY A 531 -20.82 -4.79 -15.77
C GLY A 531 -21.77 -5.26 -16.87
N ILE A 532 -22.54 -4.33 -17.36
CA ILE A 532 -23.35 -4.46 -18.56
C ILE A 532 -23.12 -3.24 -19.43
N ASP A 533 -22.88 -3.46 -20.73
CA ASP A 533 -22.78 -2.39 -21.71
C ASP A 533 -23.86 -2.59 -22.77
N GLN A 534 -24.64 -1.55 -23.04
CA GLN A 534 -25.52 -1.50 -24.21
C GLN A 534 -24.78 -0.78 -25.34
N VAL A 535 -24.36 -1.53 -26.33
CA VAL A 535 -23.82 -0.99 -27.56
C VAL A 535 -24.97 -0.51 -28.42
N GLY A 536 -24.80 0.65 -29.11
CA GLY A 536 -25.86 1.29 -29.87
C GLY A 536 -26.82 2.17 -29.07
N ALA A 537 -26.62 2.30 -27.74
CA ALA A 537 -27.52 3.10 -26.88
C ALA A 537 -27.65 4.58 -27.31
N LEU A 538 -26.63 5.15 -27.94
CA LEU A 538 -26.61 6.53 -28.45
C LEU A 538 -26.66 6.59 -29.97
N GLY A 539 -27.09 5.51 -30.63
CA GLY A 539 -27.02 5.32 -32.08
C GLY A 539 -25.72 4.65 -32.49
N GLY A 540 -25.46 4.57 -33.80
CA GLY A 540 -24.34 3.86 -34.40
C GLY A 540 -24.78 2.66 -35.21
N ASP A 541 -23.83 1.87 -35.69
CA ASP A 541 -24.09 0.82 -36.68
C ASP A 541 -24.47 -0.54 -36.05
N PHE A 542 -24.21 -0.70 -34.74
CA PHE A 542 -24.41 -1.97 -34.03
C PHE A 542 -25.34 -1.81 -32.81
N ASN A 543 -26.05 -2.89 -32.46
CA ASN A 543 -26.98 -2.89 -31.33
C ASN A 543 -26.99 -4.25 -30.61
N TYR A 544 -26.24 -4.35 -29.52
CA TYR A 544 -26.20 -5.55 -28.68
C TYR A 544 -25.81 -5.23 -27.23
N ASN A 545 -25.98 -6.20 -26.33
CA ASN A 545 -25.58 -6.09 -24.93
C ASN A 545 -24.33 -6.93 -24.65
N VAL A 546 -23.44 -6.39 -23.83
CA VAL A 546 -22.26 -7.11 -23.33
C VAL A 546 -22.35 -7.24 -21.82
N LEU A 547 -22.43 -8.48 -21.33
CA LEU A 547 -22.36 -8.79 -19.90
C LEU A 547 -20.92 -9.16 -19.56
N ARG A 548 -20.36 -8.59 -18.48
CA ARG A 548 -19.01 -8.89 -18.01
C ARG A 548 -19.00 -9.16 -16.52
N ALA A 549 -18.22 -10.15 -16.12
CA ALA A 549 -17.91 -10.44 -14.73
C ALA A 549 -16.44 -10.80 -14.59
N GLU A 550 -15.77 -10.18 -13.63
CA GLU A 550 -14.39 -10.50 -13.25
C GLU A 550 -14.29 -10.69 -11.74
N HIS A 551 -13.56 -11.73 -11.32
CA HIS A 551 -13.30 -12.01 -9.92
C HIS A 551 -11.84 -12.35 -9.72
N GLN A 552 -11.16 -11.61 -8.89
CA GLN A 552 -9.78 -11.81 -8.49
C GLN A 552 -9.70 -12.11 -7.00
N VAL A 553 -8.89 -13.10 -6.63
CA VAL A 553 -8.65 -13.48 -5.23
C VAL A 553 -7.14 -13.58 -5.01
N PHE A 554 -6.67 -12.98 -3.94
CA PHE A 554 -5.28 -13.06 -3.52
C PHE A 554 -5.19 -13.61 -2.11
N LEU A 555 -4.40 -14.67 -1.95
CA LEU A 555 -4.18 -15.36 -0.68
C LEU A 555 -2.69 -15.36 -0.36
N LYS A 556 -2.33 -14.68 0.70
CA LYS A 556 -0.98 -14.76 1.26
C LYS A 556 -0.82 -16.09 1.98
N LEU A 557 -0.14 -17.06 1.36
CA LEU A 557 0.10 -18.40 1.92
C LEU A 557 1.15 -18.37 3.03
N ASN A 558 2.24 -17.63 2.79
CA ASN A 558 3.35 -17.52 3.71
C ASN A 558 4.02 -16.15 3.58
N GLU A 559 4.64 -15.72 4.65
CA GLU A 559 5.55 -14.58 4.66
C GLU A 559 6.81 -15.04 5.41
N ASP A 560 7.94 -15.04 4.72
CA ASP A 560 9.18 -15.48 5.31
C ASP A 560 9.86 -14.36 6.13
N PHE A 561 10.96 -14.71 6.79
CA PHE A 561 11.71 -13.80 7.65
C PHE A 561 12.33 -12.58 6.89
N LEU A 562 12.35 -12.61 5.55
CA LEU A 562 12.77 -11.48 4.71
C LEU A 562 11.60 -10.58 4.31
N GLY A 563 10.38 -10.87 4.79
CA GLY A 563 9.16 -10.19 4.39
C GLY A 563 8.68 -10.57 2.99
N ARG A 564 9.25 -11.66 2.38
CA ARG A 564 8.83 -12.15 1.08
C ARG A 564 7.53 -12.91 1.23
N LYS A 565 6.54 -12.53 0.44
CA LYS A 565 5.20 -13.09 0.50
C LYS A 565 5.00 -14.11 -0.61
N THR A 566 4.72 -15.36 -0.26
CA THR A 566 4.20 -16.34 -1.21
C THR A 566 2.72 -16.09 -1.40
N ILE A 567 2.33 -15.78 -2.64
CA ILE A 567 0.96 -15.38 -2.96
C ILE A 567 0.36 -16.39 -3.92
N LEU A 568 -0.80 -16.91 -3.56
CA LEU A 568 -1.66 -17.68 -4.45
C LEU A 568 -2.77 -16.75 -4.96
N SER A 569 -2.91 -16.62 -6.25
CA SER A 569 -3.95 -15.81 -6.88
C SER A 569 -4.84 -16.63 -7.80
N PHE A 570 -6.10 -16.23 -7.86
CA PHE A 570 -7.07 -16.77 -8.80
C PHE A 570 -7.68 -15.61 -9.58
N ASN A 571 -7.84 -15.80 -10.87
CA ASN A 571 -8.54 -14.89 -11.76
C ASN A 571 -9.62 -15.62 -12.53
N THR A 572 -10.84 -15.14 -12.47
CA THR A 572 -11.99 -15.66 -13.22
C THR A 572 -12.57 -14.52 -14.02
N ARG A 573 -12.78 -14.73 -15.30
CA ARG A 573 -13.43 -13.79 -16.21
C ARG A 573 -14.52 -14.51 -16.99
N ALA A 574 -15.67 -13.87 -17.11
CA ALA A 574 -16.76 -14.33 -17.95
C ALA A 574 -17.34 -13.13 -18.72
N SER A 575 -17.53 -13.29 -20.00
CA SER A 575 -18.13 -12.26 -20.85
C SER A 575 -19.12 -12.92 -21.81
N TYR A 576 -20.27 -12.30 -21.99
CA TYR A 576 -21.35 -12.87 -22.78
C TYR A 576 -22.14 -11.80 -23.55
N VAL A 577 -22.42 -12.11 -24.82
CA VAL A 577 -23.35 -11.33 -25.66
C VAL A 577 -24.61 -12.15 -25.90
N PRO A 578 -25.75 -11.81 -25.26
CA PRO A 578 -26.97 -12.60 -25.37
C PRO A 578 -27.60 -12.66 -26.76
N GLN A 579 -27.30 -11.68 -27.63
CA GLN A 579 -27.79 -11.63 -29.00
C GLN A 579 -27.10 -12.64 -29.94
N GLY A 580 -25.95 -13.16 -29.55
CA GLY A 580 -25.13 -14.08 -30.34
C GLY A 580 -24.02 -13.38 -31.12
N GLN A 581 -23.24 -14.17 -31.84
CA GLN A 581 -22.05 -13.69 -32.52
C GLN A 581 -22.35 -12.85 -33.78
N ASP A 582 -23.43 -13.11 -34.48
CA ASP A 582 -23.78 -12.44 -35.74
C ASP A 582 -24.08 -10.95 -35.57
N ASP A 583 -24.59 -10.54 -34.40
CA ASP A 583 -24.84 -9.13 -34.10
C ASP A 583 -23.57 -8.37 -33.67
N VAL A 584 -22.45 -9.06 -33.51
CA VAL A 584 -21.21 -8.50 -32.99
C VAL A 584 -20.13 -8.42 -34.08
N PRO A 585 -19.62 -7.23 -34.42
CA PRO A 585 -18.56 -7.10 -35.39
C PRO A 585 -17.29 -7.82 -34.92
N VAL A 586 -16.53 -8.43 -35.83
CA VAL A 586 -15.38 -9.27 -35.52
C VAL A 586 -14.38 -8.65 -34.57
N TYR A 587 -14.17 -7.34 -34.65
CA TYR A 587 -13.24 -6.60 -33.80
C TYR A 587 -13.77 -6.31 -32.37
N GLU A 588 -15.04 -6.59 -32.05
CA GLU A 588 -15.64 -6.45 -30.70
C GLU A 588 -15.95 -7.80 -30.07
N ARG A 589 -15.82 -8.93 -30.82
CA ARG A 589 -15.98 -10.28 -30.28
C ARG A 589 -14.88 -10.61 -29.28
N PHE A 590 -15.08 -11.64 -28.51
CA PHE A 590 -14.12 -12.05 -27.47
C PHE A 590 -13.03 -12.95 -28.04
N TYR A 591 -11.81 -12.73 -27.54
CA TYR A 591 -10.63 -13.51 -27.89
C TYR A 591 -9.78 -13.77 -26.64
N MET A 592 -9.06 -14.88 -26.60
CA MET A 592 -8.00 -15.14 -25.63
C MET A 592 -6.72 -15.63 -26.32
N GLY A 593 -5.60 -15.60 -25.58
CA GLY A 593 -4.26 -15.95 -26.05
C GLY A 593 -3.23 -14.90 -25.68
N GLY A 594 -1.96 -15.17 -25.92
CA GLY A 594 -0.86 -14.32 -25.51
C GLY A 594 -0.77 -14.21 -23.99
N GLN A 595 -0.73 -12.97 -23.47
CA GLN A 595 -0.67 -12.72 -22.01
C GLN A 595 -1.96 -13.05 -21.27
N ASN A 596 -3.10 -13.08 -21.99
CA ASN A 596 -4.41 -13.33 -21.39
C ASN A 596 -4.70 -14.82 -21.20
N PHE A 597 -4.02 -15.69 -21.95
CA PHE A 597 -4.06 -17.14 -21.85
C PHE A 597 -2.73 -17.68 -22.35
N ARG A 598 -1.81 -17.91 -21.43
CA ARG A 598 -0.42 -18.28 -21.73
C ARG A 598 -0.31 -19.65 -22.38
N GLY A 599 0.62 -19.82 -23.30
CA GLY A 599 0.80 -21.05 -24.07
C GLY A 599 0.18 -21.00 -25.49
N PHE A 600 -0.65 -19.99 -25.76
CA PHE A 600 -1.28 -19.76 -27.06
C PHE A 600 -0.83 -18.44 -27.66
N ASN A 601 -0.84 -18.31 -28.97
CA ASN A 601 -0.62 -17.06 -29.67
C ASN A 601 -1.70 -16.01 -29.29
N TYR A 602 -1.41 -14.76 -29.54
CA TYR A 602 -2.37 -13.68 -29.33
C TYR A 602 -3.64 -13.94 -30.17
N ARG A 603 -4.82 -13.86 -29.55
CA ARG A 603 -6.16 -14.17 -30.15
C ARG A 603 -6.39 -15.62 -30.57
N ALA A 604 -5.43 -16.53 -30.48
CA ALA A 604 -5.53 -17.88 -31.01
C ALA A 604 -6.56 -18.78 -30.33
N VAL A 605 -6.96 -18.48 -29.08
CA VAL A 605 -8.07 -19.19 -28.40
C VAL A 605 -9.38 -18.52 -28.82
N SER A 606 -9.99 -19.05 -29.89
CA SER A 606 -11.13 -18.44 -30.58
C SER A 606 -11.71 -19.43 -31.58
N PRO A 607 -12.99 -19.33 -31.96
CA PRO A 607 -13.49 -19.88 -33.22
C PRO A 607 -12.72 -19.33 -34.40
N VAL A 608 -12.64 -20.11 -35.47
CA VAL A 608 -11.98 -19.76 -36.74
C VAL A 608 -13.01 -19.49 -37.83
N GLY A 609 -12.69 -18.58 -38.75
CA GLY A 609 -13.63 -18.13 -39.74
C GLY A 609 -13.59 -18.92 -41.03
N ILE A 610 -14.54 -18.61 -41.94
CA ILE A 610 -14.59 -19.15 -43.31
C ILE A 610 -13.84 -18.18 -44.21
N ARG A 611 -12.87 -18.66 -44.98
CA ARG A 611 -12.08 -17.85 -45.92
C ARG A 611 -12.98 -17.27 -47.02
N ASN A 612 -12.80 -15.97 -47.28
CA ASN A 612 -13.58 -15.25 -48.28
C ASN A 612 -13.25 -15.67 -49.72
N ASP A 613 -11.99 -16.03 -50.01
CA ASP A 613 -11.52 -16.39 -51.34
C ASP A 613 -11.98 -17.80 -51.83
N THR A 614 -12.09 -18.74 -50.91
CA THR A 614 -12.39 -20.15 -51.25
C THR A 614 -13.72 -20.64 -50.70
N GLY A 615 -14.30 -19.97 -49.69
CA GLY A 615 -15.49 -20.42 -48.99
C GLY A 615 -15.27 -21.65 -48.11
N THR A 616 -14.01 -21.97 -47.78
CA THR A 616 -13.63 -23.13 -46.95
C THR A 616 -13.26 -22.67 -45.53
N PRO A 617 -13.36 -23.54 -44.51
CA PRO A 617 -12.85 -23.21 -43.17
C PRO A 617 -11.38 -22.78 -43.21
N GLY A 618 -11.07 -21.66 -42.58
CA GLY A 618 -9.73 -21.11 -42.39
C GLY A 618 -9.14 -21.49 -41.05
N ASP A 619 -8.01 -20.85 -40.71
CA ASP A 619 -7.33 -20.96 -39.41
C ASP A 619 -7.19 -19.60 -38.72
N ASP A 620 -7.82 -18.54 -39.27
CA ASP A 620 -7.79 -17.21 -38.70
C ASP A 620 -8.89 -17.00 -37.68
N PRO A 621 -8.57 -16.38 -36.50
CA PRO A 621 -9.50 -16.23 -35.41
C PRO A 621 -10.57 -15.17 -35.70
N VAL A 622 -11.84 -15.51 -35.47
CA VAL A 622 -12.97 -14.57 -35.65
C VAL A 622 -13.64 -14.17 -34.34
N GLY A 623 -13.18 -14.69 -33.21
CA GLY A 623 -13.75 -14.38 -31.89
C GLY A 623 -15.07 -15.10 -31.65
N GLY A 624 -15.61 -14.93 -30.44
CA GLY A 624 -16.87 -15.53 -30.04
C GLY A 624 -17.75 -14.56 -29.23
N SER A 625 -19.01 -14.96 -29.01
CA SER A 625 -19.94 -14.21 -28.18
C SER A 625 -19.91 -14.64 -26.69
N TRP A 626 -19.25 -15.74 -26.38
CA TRP A 626 -19.03 -16.28 -25.05
C TRP A 626 -17.54 -16.42 -24.75
N LEU A 627 -17.15 -15.95 -23.56
CA LEU A 627 -15.79 -16.13 -23.03
C LEU A 627 -15.89 -16.56 -21.57
N PHE A 628 -15.17 -17.63 -21.23
CA PHE A 628 -14.91 -18.00 -19.85
C PHE A 628 -13.41 -18.27 -19.67
N PHE A 629 -12.82 -17.70 -18.64
CA PHE A 629 -11.44 -17.92 -18.23
C PHE A 629 -11.36 -18.14 -16.72
N TRP A 630 -10.58 -19.14 -16.32
CA TRP A 630 -10.16 -19.33 -14.96
C TRP A 630 -8.67 -19.62 -14.91
N GLY A 631 -7.95 -18.82 -14.14
CA GLY A 631 -6.50 -18.96 -13.93
C GLY A 631 -6.16 -19.06 -12.46
N ALA A 632 -5.19 -19.92 -12.16
CA ALA A 632 -4.56 -20.02 -10.84
C ALA A 632 -3.06 -19.79 -10.98
N GLN A 633 -2.50 -18.97 -10.08
CA GLN A 633 -1.07 -18.65 -10.12
C GLN A 633 -0.50 -18.60 -8.71
N ILE A 634 0.64 -19.26 -8.49
CA ILE A 634 1.45 -19.12 -7.31
C ILE A 634 2.69 -18.28 -7.64
N ASN A 635 2.92 -17.25 -6.85
CA ASN A 635 4.09 -16.38 -6.96
C ASN A 635 4.98 -16.57 -5.73
N GLN A 636 6.21 -17.02 -5.95
CA GLN A 636 7.22 -17.25 -4.94
C GLN A 636 8.41 -16.28 -5.15
N PRO A 637 8.57 -15.24 -4.35
CA PRO A 637 9.78 -14.42 -4.37
C PRO A 637 11.00 -15.25 -3.96
N ILE A 638 12.05 -15.18 -4.78
CA ILE A 638 13.33 -15.85 -4.53
C ILE A 638 14.35 -14.86 -4.01
N LEU A 639 14.38 -13.66 -4.59
CA LEU A 639 15.35 -12.64 -4.34
C LEU A 639 14.68 -11.35 -3.91
N GLU A 640 14.39 -11.20 -2.63
CA GLU A 640 13.58 -10.10 -2.09
C GLU A 640 12.31 -9.89 -2.92
N GLU A 641 12.05 -8.68 -3.38
CA GLU A 641 10.98 -8.41 -4.35
C GLU A 641 11.49 -8.35 -5.80
N ALA A 642 12.83 -8.42 -6.01
CA ALA A 642 13.42 -8.22 -7.32
C ALA A 642 13.22 -9.40 -8.28
N VAL A 643 13.22 -10.63 -7.78
CA VAL A 643 13.04 -11.85 -8.60
C VAL A 643 12.03 -12.78 -7.96
N SER A 644 11.03 -13.17 -8.72
CA SER A 644 10.04 -14.17 -8.30
C SER A 644 9.92 -15.28 -9.33
N LEU A 645 9.65 -16.49 -8.86
CA LEU A 645 9.18 -17.61 -9.68
C LEU A 645 7.67 -17.70 -9.63
N VAL A 646 7.09 -18.02 -10.76
CA VAL A 646 5.65 -18.18 -10.92
C VAL A 646 5.36 -19.55 -11.47
N GLY A 647 4.39 -20.26 -10.87
CA GLY A 647 3.76 -21.43 -11.46
C GLY A 647 2.30 -21.09 -11.75
N PHE A 648 1.75 -21.53 -12.87
CA PHE A 648 0.39 -21.20 -13.24
C PHE A 648 -0.35 -22.32 -13.98
N VAL A 649 -1.66 -22.22 -13.92
CA VAL A 649 -2.61 -22.97 -14.73
C VAL A 649 -3.62 -21.97 -15.26
N ASP A 650 -3.77 -21.91 -16.58
CA ASP A 650 -4.75 -21.08 -17.28
C ASP A 650 -5.72 -22.01 -18.00
N THR A 651 -7.02 -21.80 -17.81
CA THR A 651 -8.07 -22.63 -18.42
C THR A 651 -9.20 -21.74 -18.92
N GLY A 652 -9.90 -22.17 -19.96
CA GLY A 652 -11.03 -21.40 -20.46
C GLY A 652 -11.46 -21.78 -21.88
N THR A 653 -12.43 -21.03 -22.35
CA THR A 653 -13.00 -21.19 -23.69
C THR A 653 -13.43 -19.86 -24.28
N VAL A 654 -13.41 -19.76 -25.59
CA VAL A 654 -14.11 -18.72 -26.36
C VAL A 654 -14.92 -19.46 -27.41
N GLU A 655 -16.24 -19.23 -27.44
CA GLU A 655 -17.16 -19.93 -28.31
C GLU A 655 -18.16 -18.95 -28.96
N GLU A 656 -18.76 -19.39 -30.07
CA GLU A 656 -19.76 -18.63 -30.81
C GLU A 656 -21.04 -18.46 -29.98
N GLU A 657 -21.42 -19.50 -29.25
CA GLU A 657 -22.57 -19.53 -28.34
C GLU A 657 -22.13 -19.89 -26.94
N PHE A 658 -23.04 -19.74 -25.97
CA PHE A 658 -22.80 -20.13 -24.59
C PHE A 658 -22.55 -21.64 -24.49
N GLY A 659 -21.32 -22.04 -24.13
CA GLY A 659 -20.92 -23.45 -24.02
C GLY A 659 -19.53 -23.65 -23.41
N PHE A 660 -19.13 -24.90 -23.32
CA PHE A 660 -17.80 -25.35 -22.88
C PHE A 660 -17.30 -26.54 -23.74
N GLU A 661 -17.65 -26.55 -25.02
CA GLU A 661 -17.30 -27.64 -25.93
C GLU A 661 -15.83 -27.53 -26.37
N ALA A 662 -15.37 -26.33 -26.65
CA ALA A 662 -14.00 -26.02 -27.06
C ALA A 662 -13.14 -25.51 -25.87
N TYR A 663 -12.99 -26.34 -24.85
CA TYR A 663 -12.26 -25.96 -23.64
C TYR A 663 -10.76 -26.17 -23.75
N ARG A 664 -9.95 -25.18 -23.34
CA ARG A 664 -8.49 -25.24 -23.40
C ARG A 664 -7.90 -25.20 -21.98
N VAL A 665 -6.73 -25.83 -21.84
CA VAL A 665 -5.95 -25.85 -20.61
C VAL A 665 -4.48 -25.67 -20.94
N SER A 666 -3.82 -24.74 -20.27
CA SER A 666 -2.36 -24.54 -20.30
C SER A 666 -1.79 -24.59 -18.91
N VAL A 667 -0.64 -25.21 -18.75
CA VAL A 667 0.14 -25.20 -17.52
C VAL A 667 1.51 -24.63 -17.80
N GLY A 668 2.09 -23.95 -16.80
CA GLY A 668 3.37 -23.31 -17.06
C GLY A 668 4.06 -22.77 -15.82
N PHE A 669 5.19 -22.19 -16.11
CA PHE A 669 5.99 -21.48 -15.12
C PHE A 669 6.57 -20.21 -15.72
N GLY A 670 7.01 -19.29 -14.87
CA GLY A 670 7.60 -18.04 -15.33
C GLY A 670 8.52 -17.41 -14.31
N ILE A 671 9.22 -16.38 -14.76
CA ILE A 671 10.10 -15.54 -13.94
C ILE A 671 9.55 -14.12 -13.98
N ARG A 672 9.55 -13.46 -12.85
CA ARG A 672 9.23 -12.04 -12.71
C ARG A 672 10.48 -11.31 -12.24
N LEU A 673 10.90 -10.28 -12.98
CA LEU A 673 12.00 -9.41 -12.62
C LEU A 673 11.45 -8.03 -12.35
N TYR A 674 11.53 -7.58 -11.10
CA TYR A 674 11.11 -6.25 -10.70
C TYR A 674 12.33 -5.32 -10.59
N ILE A 675 12.36 -4.31 -11.46
CA ILE A 675 13.41 -3.29 -11.51
C ILE A 675 12.71 -1.93 -11.34
N PRO A 676 12.64 -1.39 -10.11
CA PRO A 676 11.88 -0.16 -9.80
C PRO A 676 12.28 1.05 -10.64
N GLN A 677 13.54 1.09 -11.11
CA GLN A 677 14.06 2.17 -11.94
C GLN A 677 13.58 2.11 -13.39
N LEU A 678 13.14 0.92 -13.85
CA LEU A 678 12.73 0.68 -15.23
C LEU A 678 11.21 0.72 -15.38
N SER A 679 10.48 0.08 -14.47
CA SER A 679 9.02 -0.04 -14.52
C SER A 679 8.43 -0.22 -13.13
N ALA A 680 7.20 0.28 -12.94
CA ALA A 680 6.38 0.01 -11.76
C ALA A 680 5.88 -1.45 -11.71
N ALA A 681 5.82 -2.13 -12.86
CA ALA A 681 5.43 -3.51 -12.99
C ALA A 681 6.63 -4.42 -13.32
N PRO A 682 6.60 -5.71 -12.95
CA PRO A 682 7.69 -6.63 -13.22
C PRO A 682 7.78 -7.00 -14.71
N LEU A 683 9.00 -7.23 -15.17
CA LEU A 683 9.23 -7.95 -16.43
C LEU A 683 8.79 -9.41 -16.25
N ALA A 684 7.91 -9.88 -17.10
CA ALA A 684 7.39 -11.25 -17.08
C ALA A 684 7.96 -12.09 -18.22
N PHE A 685 8.46 -13.26 -17.87
CA PHE A 685 8.93 -14.28 -18.81
C PHE A 685 8.18 -15.57 -18.50
N ASP A 686 7.26 -15.97 -19.37
CA ASP A 686 6.38 -17.11 -19.15
C ASP A 686 6.62 -18.22 -20.16
N PHE A 687 6.60 -19.46 -19.67
CA PHE A 687 6.62 -20.68 -20.46
C PHE A 687 5.31 -21.42 -20.21
N GLY A 688 4.39 -21.35 -21.18
CA GLY A 688 3.08 -21.99 -21.15
C GLY A 688 3.03 -23.19 -22.09
N PHE A 689 2.51 -24.28 -21.59
CA PHE A 689 2.39 -25.52 -22.34
C PHE A 689 0.91 -25.90 -22.44
N PRO A 690 0.29 -25.81 -23.63
CA PRO A 690 -1.06 -26.29 -23.84
C PRO A 690 -1.13 -27.82 -23.62
N VAL A 691 -1.99 -28.23 -22.66
CA VAL A 691 -2.26 -29.65 -22.37
C VAL A 691 -3.60 -30.09 -22.92
N LEU A 692 -4.53 -29.16 -23.12
CA LEU A 692 -5.78 -29.37 -23.86
C LEU A 692 -5.97 -28.20 -24.81
N ARG A 693 -6.16 -28.50 -26.10
CA ARG A 693 -6.26 -27.55 -27.19
C ARG A 693 -7.10 -28.06 -28.32
N GLU A 694 -7.55 -27.20 -29.21
CA GLU A 694 -8.12 -27.54 -30.51
C GLU A 694 -7.04 -27.64 -31.59
N GLU A 695 -7.37 -28.32 -32.70
CA GLU A 695 -6.41 -28.50 -33.82
C GLU A 695 -6.06 -27.19 -34.53
N THR A 696 -6.95 -26.23 -34.49
CA THR A 696 -6.80 -24.87 -35.06
C THR A 696 -6.04 -23.88 -34.18
N ASP A 697 -5.77 -24.25 -32.92
CA ASP A 697 -5.10 -23.35 -31.99
C ASP A 697 -3.62 -23.16 -32.37
N ARG A 698 -3.17 -21.90 -32.48
CA ARG A 698 -1.75 -21.56 -32.70
C ARG A 698 -1.04 -21.46 -31.34
N GLU A 699 -0.02 -22.31 -31.13
CA GLU A 699 0.73 -22.35 -29.87
C GLU A 699 1.86 -21.32 -29.80
N ARG A 700 2.09 -20.79 -28.59
CA ARG A 700 3.27 -20.01 -28.26
C ARG A 700 3.76 -20.39 -26.87
N VAL A 701 4.75 -21.26 -26.81
CA VAL A 701 5.31 -21.74 -25.54
C VAL A 701 5.97 -20.64 -24.73
N PHE A 702 6.69 -19.74 -25.36
CA PHE A 702 7.38 -18.63 -24.67
C PHE A 702 6.71 -17.30 -24.98
N SER A 703 6.40 -16.57 -23.91
CA SER A 703 5.96 -15.18 -23.99
C SER A 703 6.72 -14.34 -23.00
N PHE A 704 6.98 -13.10 -23.39
CA PHE A 704 7.54 -12.11 -22.47
C PHE A 704 6.75 -10.80 -22.54
N SER A 705 6.69 -10.13 -21.42
CA SER A 705 6.12 -8.81 -21.36
C SER A 705 6.87 -7.93 -20.36
N VAL A 706 7.00 -6.69 -20.75
CA VAL A 706 7.14 -5.61 -19.81
C VAL A 706 5.73 -5.11 -19.60
N ASP A 707 5.19 -5.16 -18.39
CA ASP A 707 3.82 -4.72 -18.17
C ASP A 707 3.74 -3.22 -18.45
N LEU A 708 3.42 -2.92 -19.67
CA LEU A 708 2.93 -1.62 -20.05
C LEU A 708 1.43 -1.62 -19.75
N PRO A 709 0.86 -0.51 -19.26
CA PRO A 709 -0.56 -0.42 -18.99
C PRO A 709 -1.37 -0.38 -20.31
N PHE A 710 -1.25 -1.42 -21.12
CA PHE A 710 -2.10 -1.68 -22.26
C PHE A 710 -3.34 -2.46 -21.78
N ARG A 711 -4.24 -1.77 -21.10
CA ARG A 711 -5.57 -2.29 -20.82
C ARG A 711 -6.64 -1.43 -21.46
#